data_6e564b5a7c20db7303e24e046760ebf5
#
_entry.id   6e564b5a7c20db7303e24e046760ebf5
#
_cell.length_a   1.000
_cell.length_b   1.000
_cell.length_c   1.000
_cell.angle_alpha   90.00
_cell.angle_beta   90.00
_cell.angle_gamma   90.00
#
_symmetry.space_group_name_H-M   'P 1'
#
loop_
_entity.id
_entity.type
_entity.pdbx_description
1 polymer ?
#
loop_
_entity_poly.entity_id
_entity_poly.type
_entity_poly.pdbx_seq_one_letter_code
_entity_poly.pdbx_strand_id
1 'polypeptide(L)'
;MSQSVTTSSLPVVGKVTGWDWSPSIQAPVFYFLTLPISFLSISSQPVALNVLTVILAVLSLFNLAKAVSLLPHDRTRDQRVREQSDFSLLSSPLAWIPPIFAVLVCGLQLSFWEHATSATGEMIDLLMFAYLIRCLLEYRIGENEKWMTRFAFLYGVSITNNWAMIAYFPLFLGAVIWIKGIAFFQGRFLLKSTFLGLLGLGLYLLLPVLLSSQYPDSGGIWDYLKLQLGNQKVVLTGFKRSVVLILSLTSIIPVVAIGVRWPSTFGDTSAAGAMLTNFMFKLIHMVFLAACIWVAFDPPFSPRVRGLGLPFLSFYFLGALAVGYYSGYALLIFSGAPSRRKSRQHRSSGSENFINVTCKGLVLLAAIGVPAGLLAKNWSSIQLTNGDVLSSYARTVIGPLPKEKSLLIVDDPFRSMMIKFALETSPDHEKSNYTVVDTSGLSTGFYQKIARENIKNDWEETLGAENIPPRISLGSVLNLVAAVIKQSPVYYMQSSFGIYFEYLFPRNHGLIMELQAYTQQDKSPYPPSLSEEDADKMQSYWVSFDTEFKVLLDGIASDVPLCVAIGGMVAMERNNWGVKLQRMGRLDDAKAAFNAAKQYSNEISSADFNLEANELLSNQQPVVGIIDDQEWNKMQGKFRSTAQILKANGEIDVARFQNEMGIQLFTGGNFRQAALRFRRGIELDPSNTDFWLANSQALLNLGSPVELLETLKQLEQSGNDLDDSQKAEVTRLTALAHYRVGNKYYASKEDALGAKEFELAEGLLLKAREDFPKSEPIIETLAQVYLFTERYQEAAAMCDTHLNLNSDSVNARQTKAVSQMRAGDFESAVETLMEALEKNPNNNIALLNKAICHLQLEQLDEAAVDYKTLSERIENSHAVHYGLAEIAHQKNNTAEAIKHYESYLEIAPKGTSEFGKVKATLAALKVE
;
A
#
# COMPACT_ATOMS: atom_id res chain seq x y z
N MET A 1 -14.90 -19.69 19.03
CA MET A 1 -15.05 -19.00 17.73
C MET A 1 -14.78 -17.53 17.97
N SER A 2 -13.96 -16.89 17.15
CA SER A 2 -13.83 -15.44 17.17
C SER A 2 -15.18 -14.80 16.78
N GLN A 3 -15.74 -13.98 17.64
CA GLN A 3 -16.92 -13.16 17.32
C GLN A 3 -16.51 -11.88 16.58
N SER A 4 -15.20 -11.62 16.51
CA SER A 4 -14.62 -10.41 15.95
C SER A 4 -13.89 -10.70 14.65
N VAL A 5 -13.51 -9.63 13.96
CA VAL A 5 -12.68 -9.61 12.76
C VAL A 5 -11.22 -9.51 13.19
N THR A 6 -10.30 -10.14 12.45
CA THR A 6 -8.86 -10.00 12.63
C THR A 6 -8.26 -9.15 11.49
N THR A 7 -7.00 -8.73 11.62
CA THR A 7 -6.31 -8.01 10.54
C THR A 7 -6.26 -8.80 9.24
N SER A 8 -6.11 -10.12 9.34
CA SER A 8 -6.07 -11.01 8.17
C SER A 8 -7.46 -11.27 7.57
N SER A 9 -8.52 -11.26 8.39
CA SER A 9 -9.89 -11.54 7.91
C SER A 9 -10.63 -10.28 7.47
N LEU A 10 -10.27 -9.10 7.96
CA LEU A 10 -10.95 -7.85 7.63
C LEU A 10 -11.07 -7.59 6.13
N PRO A 11 -10.03 -7.77 5.28
CA PRO A 11 -10.17 -7.59 3.83
C PRO A 11 -11.16 -8.56 3.19
N VAL A 12 -11.23 -9.79 3.70
CA VAL A 12 -12.12 -10.83 3.18
C VAL A 12 -13.56 -10.58 3.61
N VAL A 13 -13.74 -10.24 4.88
CA VAL A 13 -15.04 -9.84 5.42
C VAL A 13 -15.55 -8.58 4.74
N GLY A 14 -14.67 -7.57 4.55
CA GLY A 14 -14.99 -6.32 3.87
C GLY A 14 -15.54 -6.50 2.46
N LYS A 15 -15.08 -7.52 1.74
CA LYS A 15 -15.61 -7.87 0.41
C LYS A 15 -17.02 -8.43 0.44
N VAL A 16 -17.34 -9.24 1.43
CA VAL A 16 -18.67 -9.86 1.56
C VAL A 16 -19.69 -8.86 2.10
N THR A 17 -19.27 -8.01 3.05
CA THR A 17 -20.11 -6.97 3.69
C THR A 17 -20.30 -5.72 2.84
N GLY A 18 -19.49 -5.54 1.79
CA GLY A 18 -19.45 -4.31 0.99
C GLY A 18 -18.69 -3.15 1.64
N TRP A 19 -17.93 -3.39 2.70
CA TRP A 19 -17.02 -2.36 3.25
C TRP A 19 -15.85 -2.06 2.31
N ASP A 20 -15.38 -3.07 1.59
CA ASP A 20 -14.46 -2.91 0.46
C ASP A 20 -15.28 -2.57 -0.79
N TRP A 21 -15.06 -1.37 -1.32
CA TRP A 21 -15.73 -0.88 -2.51
C TRP A 21 -15.20 -1.53 -3.80
N SER A 22 -14.00 -2.10 -3.76
CA SER A 22 -13.37 -2.66 -4.95
C SER A 22 -14.11 -3.93 -5.40
N PRO A 23 -14.49 -4.06 -6.68
CA PRO A 23 -15.12 -5.27 -7.18
C PRO A 23 -14.17 -6.44 -6.97
N SER A 24 -14.57 -7.36 -6.10
CA SER A 24 -13.75 -8.52 -5.77
C SER A 24 -13.89 -9.59 -6.83
N ILE A 25 -12.92 -9.65 -7.74
CA ILE A 25 -12.88 -10.65 -8.82
C ILE A 25 -11.96 -11.82 -8.45
N GLN A 26 -11.71 -12.01 -7.17
CA GLN A 26 -10.81 -13.06 -6.71
C GLN A 26 -11.61 -14.26 -6.21
N ALA A 27 -11.10 -15.46 -6.48
CA ALA A 27 -11.57 -16.69 -5.89
C ALA A 27 -13.06 -17.00 -6.13
N PRO A 28 -13.43 -17.49 -7.34
CA PRO A 28 -14.84 -17.77 -7.67
C PRO A 28 -15.51 -18.78 -6.74
N VAL A 29 -14.79 -19.79 -6.25
CA VAL A 29 -15.36 -20.77 -5.30
C VAL A 29 -15.69 -20.08 -3.98
N PHE A 30 -14.82 -19.20 -3.50
CA PHE A 30 -15.08 -18.41 -2.30
C PHE A 30 -16.33 -17.54 -2.47
N TYR A 31 -16.43 -16.82 -3.59
CA TYR A 31 -17.57 -15.97 -3.90
C TYR A 31 -18.90 -16.74 -3.80
N PHE A 32 -19.00 -17.91 -4.44
CA PHE A 32 -20.23 -18.72 -4.40
C PHE A 32 -20.55 -19.27 -3.03
N LEU A 33 -19.54 -19.69 -2.27
CA LEU A 33 -19.75 -20.20 -0.91
C LEU A 33 -20.19 -19.11 0.06
N THR A 34 -19.75 -17.88 -0.15
CA THR A 34 -20.09 -16.74 0.72
C THR A 34 -21.35 -15.97 0.26
N LEU A 35 -21.79 -16.15 -0.98
CA LEU A 35 -22.99 -15.49 -1.52
C LEU A 35 -24.24 -15.63 -0.63
N PRO A 36 -24.56 -16.79 -0.04
CA PRO A 36 -25.70 -16.89 0.88
C PRO A 36 -25.53 -16.03 2.15
N ILE A 37 -24.30 -15.79 2.57
CA ILE A 37 -24.02 -15.01 3.78
C ILE A 37 -24.24 -13.51 3.53
N SER A 38 -24.01 -13.02 2.30
CA SER A 38 -24.25 -11.62 1.94
C SER A 38 -25.71 -11.17 2.08
N PHE A 39 -26.68 -12.11 2.15
CA PHE A 39 -28.08 -11.80 2.41
C PHE A 39 -28.44 -11.65 3.90
N LEU A 40 -27.49 -11.95 4.81
CA LEU A 40 -27.69 -11.71 6.24
C LEU A 40 -27.47 -10.23 6.58
N SER A 41 -27.89 -9.81 7.79
CA SER A 41 -27.57 -8.46 8.29
C SER A 41 -26.06 -8.26 8.33
N ILE A 42 -25.57 -7.07 7.98
CA ILE A 42 -24.14 -6.75 7.87
C ILE A 42 -23.41 -7.07 9.19
N SER A 43 -24.04 -6.78 10.33
CA SER A 43 -23.47 -7.08 11.65
C SER A 43 -23.30 -8.56 11.96
N SER A 44 -24.11 -9.44 11.35
CA SER A 44 -24.02 -10.91 11.55
C SER A 44 -23.11 -11.62 10.54
N GLN A 45 -22.79 -10.98 9.42
CA GLN A 45 -21.97 -11.58 8.35
C GLN A 45 -20.57 -12.01 8.83
N PRO A 46 -19.82 -11.24 9.65
CA PRO A 46 -18.50 -11.67 10.14
C PRO A 46 -18.56 -12.97 10.93
N VAL A 47 -19.56 -13.11 11.80
CA VAL A 47 -19.73 -14.34 12.60
C VAL A 47 -20.11 -15.53 11.69
N ALA A 48 -21.01 -15.33 10.74
CA ALA A 48 -21.41 -16.37 9.78
C ALA A 48 -20.23 -16.84 8.93
N LEU A 49 -19.35 -15.92 8.48
CA LEU A 49 -18.12 -16.24 7.76
C LEU A 49 -17.14 -17.05 8.60
N ASN A 50 -16.96 -16.69 9.88
CA ASN A 50 -16.13 -17.44 10.81
C ASN A 50 -16.68 -18.85 11.03
N VAL A 51 -18.01 -19.02 11.17
CA VAL A 51 -18.66 -20.33 11.28
C VAL A 51 -18.41 -21.18 10.02
N LEU A 52 -18.60 -20.59 8.84
CA LEU A 52 -18.30 -21.28 7.57
C LEU A 52 -16.84 -21.74 7.55
N THR A 53 -15.92 -20.86 7.94
CA THR A 53 -14.48 -21.17 7.96
C THR A 53 -14.15 -22.33 8.90
N VAL A 54 -14.77 -22.41 10.08
CA VAL A 54 -14.63 -23.55 10.98
C VAL A 54 -15.15 -24.84 10.35
N ILE A 55 -16.28 -24.79 9.66
CA ILE A 55 -16.81 -25.97 8.94
C ILE A 55 -15.81 -26.46 7.90
N LEU A 56 -15.24 -25.53 7.10
CA LEU A 56 -14.23 -25.87 6.08
C LEU A 56 -12.95 -26.44 6.71
N ALA A 57 -12.52 -25.90 7.85
CA ALA A 57 -11.37 -26.42 8.61
C ALA A 57 -11.62 -27.85 9.10
N VAL A 58 -12.80 -28.13 9.65
CA VAL A 58 -13.19 -29.49 10.11
C VAL A 58 -13.21 -30.45 8.92
N LEU A 59 -13.74 -30.05 7.77
CA LEU A 59 -13.73 -30.86 6.54
C LEU A 59 -12.30 -31.10 6.02
N SER A 60 -11.41 -30.12 6.15
CA SER A 60 -9.98 -30.27 5.81
C SER A 60 -9.28 -31.28 6.72
N LEU A 61 -9.50 -31.21 8.02
CA LEU A 61 -9.00 -32.18 9.01
C LEU A 61 -9.58 -33.57 8.80
N PHE A 62 -10.86 -33.69 8.43
CA PHE A 62 -11.47 -34.96 8.06
C PHE A 62 -10.79 -35.58 6.83
N ASN A 63 -10.48 -34.77 5.80
CA ASN A 63 -9.74 -35.25 4.64
C ASN A 63 -8.30 -35.64 5.00
N LEU A 64 -7.66 -34.93 5.94
CA LEU A 64 -6.36 -35.31 6.48
C LEU A 64 -6.41 -36.68 7.15
N ALA A 65 -7.38 -36.90 8.04
CA ALA A 65 -7.56 -38.20 8.72
C ALA A 65 -7.77 -39.35 7.72
N LYS A 66 -8.61 -39.10 6.69
CA LYS A 66 -8.82 -40.08 5.62
C LYS A 66 -7.56 -40.32 4.78
N ALA A 67 -6.83 -39.27 4.43
CA ALA A 67 -5.56 -39.39 3.70
C ALA A 67 -4.55 -40.22 4.51
N VAL A 68 -4.36 -39.94 5.81
CA VAL A 68 -3.47 -40.69 6.68
C VAL A 68 -3.89 -42.16 6.77
N SER A 69 -5.20 -42.47 6.88
CA SER A 69 -5.69 -43.83 6.93
C SER A 69 -5.42 -44.63 5.65
N LEU A 70 -5.24 -43.95 4.50
CA LEU A 70 -4.97 -44.56 3.21
C LEU A 70 -3.46 -44.72 2.93
N LEU A 71 -2.60 -43.90 3.56
CA LEU A 71 -1.14 -43.91 3.33
C LEU A 71 -0.45 -45.22 3.75
N PRO A 72 -0.76 -45.85 4.91
CA PRO A 72 -0.14 -47.08 5.33
C PRO A 72 -0.48 -48.28 4.46
N HIS A 73 -1.52 -48.18 3.64
CA HIS A 73 -1.81 -49.18 2.61
C HIS A 73 -0.82 -49.05 1.46
N ASP A 74 0.38 -49.38 1.75
CA ASP A 74 1.53 -49.20 0.85
C ASP A 74 1.50 -50.09 -0.39
N ARG A 75 0.56 -51.03 -0.45
CA ARG A 75 0.46 -52.06 -1.49
C ARG A 75 -0.88 -51.94 -2.22
N THR A 76 -0.82 -51.92 -3.53
CA THR A 76 -2.04 -52.07 -4.35
C THR A 76 -2.69 -53.42 -4.06
N ARG A 77 -3.96 -53.56 -4.43
CA ARG A 77 -4.67 -54.81 -4.29
C ARG A 77 -3.92 -55.99 -4.95
N ASP A 78 -3.38 -55.77 -6.15
CA ASP A 78 -2.61 -56.78 -6.91
C ASP A 78 -1.27 -57.11 -6.24
N GLN A 79 -0.61 -56.10 -5.61
CA GLN A 79 0.59 -56.38 -4.85
C GLN A 79 0.31 -57.19 -3.60
N ARG A 80 -0.81 -56.93 -2.88
CA ARG A 80 -1.21 -57.72 -1.72
C ARG A 80 -1.56 -59.15 -2.11
N VAL A 81 -2.24 -59.30 -3.24
CA VAL A 81 -2.61 -60.64 -3.77
C VAL A 81 -1.32 -61.39 -4.18
N ARG A 82 -0.39 -60.78 -4.89
CA ARG A 82 0.87 -61.37 -5.30
C ARG A 82 1.76 -61.78 -4.11
N GLU A 83 1.80 -60.96 -3.08
CA GLU A 83 2.65 -61.16 -1.93
C GLU A 83 1.96 -61.95 -0.81
N GLN A 84 0.67 -62.30 -1.01
CA GLN A 84 -0.17 -63.03 0.00
C GLN A 84 -0.08 -62.41 1.38
N SER A 85 0.01 -61.07 1.44
CA SER A 85 0.28 -60.33 2.70
C SER A 85 -0.95 -59.56 3.16
N ASP A 86 -1.47 -59.98 4.33
CA ASP A 86 -2.48 -59.25 5.08
C ASP A 86 -1.90 -58.15 5.98
N PHE A 87 -0.59 -57.86 5.88
CA PHE A 87 0.12 -56.91 6.73
C PHE A 87 -0.27 -55.46 6.34
N SER A 88 -1.10 -54.87 7.18
CA SER A 88 -1.62 -53.53 7.01
C SER A 88 -1.79 -52.86 8.37
N LEU A 89 -1.67 -51.53 8.47
CA LEU A 89 -1.96 -50.79 9.70
C LEU A 89 -3.40 -51.03 10.19
N LEU A 90 -4.33 -51.16 9.28
CA LEU A 90 -5.77 -51.42 9.58
C LEU A 90 -5.99 -52.75 10.28
N SER A 91 -5.08 -53.72 10.20
CA SER A 91 -5.12 -54.94 10.96
C SER A 91 -4.64 -54.78 12.42
N SER A 92 -4.07 -53.63 12.78
CA SER A 92 -3.63 -53.33 14.11
C SER A 92 -4.75 -52.67 14.95
N PRO A 93 -4.90 -53.01 16.23
CA PRO A 93 -5.83 -52.31 17.14
C PRO A 93 -5.51 -50.82 17.31
N LEU A 94 -4.29 -50.41 16.98
CA LEU A 94 -3.79 -49.03 17.10
C LEU A 94 -3.94 -48.23 15.81
N ALA A 95 -4.64 -48.73 14.78
CA ALA A 95 -4.78 -48.09 13.46
C ALA A 95 -5.44 -46.71 13.51
N TRP A 96 -6.21 -46.40 14.53
CA TRP A 96 -6.89 -45.12 14.70
C TRP A 96 -5.95 -43.99 15.21
N ILE A 97 -4.80 -44.33 15.80
CA ILE A 97 -3.89 -43.34 16.43
C ILE A 97 -3.26 -42.40 15.40
N PRO A 98 -2.61 -42.88 14.32
CA PRO A 98 -1.97 -41.98 13.33
C PRO A 98 -2.88 -40.93 12.72
N PRO A 99 -4.13 -41.25 12.29
CA PRO A 99 -5.05 -40.23 11.81
C PRO A 99 -5.42 -39.18 12.86
N ILE A 100 -5.70 -39.57 14.07
CA ILE A 100 -6.02 -38.64 15.17
C ILE A 100 -4.80 -37.81 15.52
N PHE A 101 -3.61 -38.43 15.63
CA PHE A 101 -2.37 -37.71 15.91
C PHE A 101 -2.10 -36.63 14.86
N ALA A 102 -2.22 -36.95 13.57
CA ALA A 102 -2.07 -35.99 12.50
C ALA A 102 -3.07 -34.82 12.58
N VAL A 103 -4.34 -35.14 12.87
CA VAL A 103 -5.40 -34.13 13.03
C VAL A 103 -5.12 -33.21 14.21
N LEU A 104 -4.72 -33.76 15.36
CA LEU A 104 -4.40 -32.96 16.53
C LEU A 104 -3.16 -32.07 16.29
N VAL A 105 -2.11 -32.63 15.66
CA VAL A 105 -0.93 -31.86 15.29
C VAL A 105 -1.28 -30.72 14.33
N CYS A 106 -2.03 -30.99 13.28
CA CYS A 106 -2.47 -29.97 12.33
C CYS A 106 -3.33 -28.89 13.00
N GLY A 107 -4.37 -29.33 13.71
CA GLY A 107 -5.36 -28.42 14.29
C GLY A 107 -4.85 -27.55 15.44
N LEU A 108 -3.79 -28.01 16.16
CA LEU A 108 -3.18 -27.27 17.27
C LEU A 108 -1.97 -26.43 16.87
N GLN A 109 -1.54 -26.46 15.59
CA GLN A 109 -0.57 -25.51 15.07
C GLN A 109 -1.20 -24.13 15.01
N LEU A 110 -0.50 -23.12 15.51
CA LEU A 110 -1.04 -21.78 15.66
C LEU A 110 -1.49 -21.17 14.32
N SER A 111 -0.69 -21.32 13.25
CA SER A 111 -1.06 -20.85 11.92
C SER A 111 -2.35 -21.49 11.37
N PHE A 112 -2.55 -22.80 11.61
CA PHE A 112 -3.80 -23.45 11.23
C PHE A 112 -4.97 -22.91 12.05
N TRP A 113 -4.78 -22.73 13.36
CA TRP A 113 -5.82 -22.22 14.26
C TRP A 113 -6.31 -20.83 13.87
N GLU A 114 -5.38 -19.92 13.61
CA GLU A 114 -5.67 -18.54 13.20
C GLU A 114 -6.56 -18.49 11.95
N HIS A 115 -6.21 -19.28 10.93
CA HIS A 115 -6.99 -19.34 9.70
C HIS A 115 -8.25 -20.19 9.79
N ALA A 116 -8.34 -21.11 10.75
CA ALA A 116 -9.52 -21.93 10.98
C ALA A 116 -10.64 -21.21 11.73
N THR A 117 -10.28 -20.21 12.55
CA THR A 117 -11.24 -19.49 13.41
C THR A 117 -11.62 -18.12 12.89
N SER A 118 -10.93 -17.61 11.88
CA SER A 118 -11.22 -16.33 11.23
C SER A 118 -11.28 -16.47 9.70
N ALA A 119 -12.18 -15.72 9.06
CA ALA A 119 -12.51 -15.82 7.65
C ALA A 119 -11.42 -15.21 6.75
N THR A 120 -10.32 -15.93 6.53
CA THR A 120 -9.19 -15.48 5.69
C THR A 120 -9.25 -16.00 4.25
N GLY A 121 -10.19 -16.89 3.94
CA GLY A 121 -10.28 -17.56 2.63
C GLY A 121 -9.41 -18.80 2.48
N GLU A 122 -8.33 -18.93 3.24
CA GLU A 122 -7.33 -20.00 3.15
C GLU A 122 -7.90 -21.42 3.34
N MET A 123 -8.97 -21.57 4.15
CA MET A 123 -9.55 -22.88 4.45
C MET A 123 -10.26 -23.50 3.26
N ILE A 124 -10.73 -22.71 2.29
CA ILE A 124 -11.32 -23.23 1.04
C ILE A 124 -10.23 -23.87 0.18
N ASP A 125 -9.13 -23.17 0.00
CA ASP A 125 -7.99 -23.64 -0.77
C ASP A 125 -7.37 -24.88 -0.14
N LEU A 126 -7.22 -24.89 1.18
CA LEU A 126 -6.74 -26.04 1.92
C LEU A 126 -7.67 -27.24 1.80
N LEU A 127 -8.99 -27.03 1.87
CA LEU A 127 -9.96 -28.09 1.69
C LEU A 127 -9.87 -28.72 0.30
N MET A 128 -9.77 -27.89 -0.74
CA MET A 128 -9.58 -28.37 -2.11
C MET A 128 -8.27 -29.17 -2.25
N PHE A 129 -7.19 -28.65 -1.73
CA PHE A 129 -5.88 -29.32 -1.72
C PHE A 129 -5.91 -30.67 -0.98
N ALA A 130 -6.50 -30.69 0.22
CA ALA A 130 -6.65 -31.91 1.01
C ALA A 130 -7.50 -32.97 0.30
N TYR A 131 -8.58 -32.53 -0.36
CA TYR A 131 -9.46 -33.44 -1.11
C TYR A 131 -8.79 -33.96 -2.39
N LEU A 132 -7.95 -33.15 -3.07
CA LEU A 132 -7.15 -33.62 -4.21
C LEU A 132 -6.20 -34.73 -3.81
N ILE A 133 -5.48 -34.57 -2.69
CA ILE A 133 -4.59 -35.62 -2.15
C ILE A 133 -5.40 -36.89 -1.84
N ARG A 134 -6.54 -36.74 -1.19
CA ARG A 134 -7.43 -37.85 -0.91
C ARG A 134 -7.89 -38.55 -2.19
N CYS A 135 -8.29 -37.84 -3.22
CA CYS A 135 -8.70 -38.45 -4.50
C CYS A 135 -7.60 -39.36 -5.08
N LEU A 136 -6.36 -38.92 -5.06
CA LEU A 136 -5.22 -39.73 -5.55
C LEU A 136 -5.02 -40.98 -4.70
N LEU A 137 -5.11 -40.86 -3.38
CA LEU A 137 -4.93 -41.99 -2.46
C LEU A 137 -6.09 -43.00 -2.54
N GLU A 138 -7.34 -42.56 -2.64
CA GLU A 138 -8.50 -43.40 -2.84
C GLU A 138 -8.43 -44.14 -4.20
N TYR A 139 -7.98 -43.42 -5.25
CA TYR A 139 -7.77 -44.07 -6.56
C TYR A 139 -6.65 -45.14 -6.48
N ARG A 140 -5.55 -44.83 -5.81
CA ARG A 140 -4.40 -45.73 -5.64
C ARG A 140 -4.81 -47.06 -5.04
N ILE A 141 -5.75 -47.06 -4.08
CA ILE A 141 -6.18 -48.25 -3.34
C ILE A 141 -7.29 -48.96 -4.06
N GLY A 142 -8.30 -48.22 -4.49
CA GLY A 142 -9.54 -48.78 -5.05
C GLY A 142 -9.62 -48.85 -6.57
N GLU A 143 -8.66 -48.27 -7.29
CA GLU A 143 -8.59 -48.18 -8.76
C GLU A 143 -9.89 -47.67 -9.43
N ASN A 144 -10.73 -46.97 -8.64
CA ASN A 144 -12.03 -46.47 -9.13
C ASN A 144 -11.85 -45.15 -9.88
N GLU A 145 -12.09 -45.19 -11.20
CA GLU A 145 -11.93 -44.03 -12.11
C GLU A 145 -12.75 -42.80 -11.71
N LYS A 146 -13.77 -42.92 -10.89
CA LYS A 146 -14.56 -41.78 -10.39
C LYS A 146 -13.68 -40.81 -9.56
N TRP A 147 -12.70 -41.32 -8.82
CA TRP A 147 -11.77 -40.50 -8.04
C TRP A 147 -10.82 -39.69 -8.94
N MET A 148 -10.35 -40.31 -10.02
CA MET A 148 -9.47 -39.60 -10.98
C MET A 148 -10.25 -38.54 -11.75
N THR A 149 -11.53 -38.82 -12.10
CA THR A 149 -12.42 -37.83 -12.72
C THR A 149 -12.65 -36.62 -11.80
N ARG A 150 -12.93 -36.88 -10.51
CA ARG A 150 -13.07 -35.82 -9.49
C ARG A 150 -11.78 -35.02 -9.31
N PHE A 151 -10.63 -35.71 -9.27
CA PHE A 151 -9.33 -35.08 -9.16
C PHE A 151 -9.10 -34.12 -10.32
N ALA A 152 -9.24 -34.54 -11.57
CA ALA A 152 -8.96 -33.70 -12.75
C ALA A 152 -9.86 -32.46 -12.81
N PHE A 153 -11.18 -32.64 -12.56
CA PHE A 153 -12.13 -31.52 -12.54
C PHE A 153 -11.82 -30.54 -11.40
N LEU A 154 -11.70 -31.04 -10.17
CA LEU A 154 -11.49 -30.19 -9.01
C LEU A 154 -10.13 -29.51 -9.01
N TYR A 155 -9.12 -30.13 -9.63
CA TYR A 155 -7.82 -29.46 -9.81
C TYR A 155 -7.95 -28.24 -10.71
N GLY A 156 -8.70 -28.30 -11.81
CA GLY A 156 -9.01 -27.14 -12.63
C GLY A 156 -9.77 -26.05 -11.85
N VAL A 157 -10.76 -26.43 -11.06
CA VAL A 157 -11.50 -25.50 -10.18
C VAL A 157 -10.58 -24.86 -9.15
N SER A 158 -9.69 -25.62 -8.52
CA SER A 158 -8.80 -25.11 -7.48
C SER A 158 -7.81 -24.05 -7.99
N ILE A 159 -7.34 -24.18 -9.23
CA ILE A 159 -6.49 -23.19 -9.88
C ILE A 159 -7.24 -21.87 -10.04
N THR A 160 -8.54 -21.88 -10.35
CA THR A 160 -9.33 -20.64 -10.49
C THR A 160 -9.47 -19.90 -9.18
N ASN A 161 -9.46 -20.61 -8.07
CA ASN A 161 -9.58 -20.00 -6.75
C ASN A 161 -8.23 -19.47 -6.24
N ASN A 162 -7.14 -20.23 -6.46
CA ASN A 162 -5.80 -19.80 -6.04
C ASN A 162 -4.73 -20.30 -7.03
N TRP A 163 -4.03 -19.39 -7.70
CA TRP A 163 -2.98 -19.74 -8.66
C TRP A 163 -1.78 -20.45 -8.05
N ALA A 164 -1.56 -20.38 -6.76
CA ALA A 164 -0.51 -21.14 -6.09
C ALA A 164 -0.68 -22.65 -6.31
N MET A 165 -1.89 -23.12 -6.63
CA MET A 165 -2.15 -24.51 -7.01
C MET A 165 -1.39 -24.95 -8.27
N ILE A 166 -1.04 -24.04 -9.17
CA ILE A 166 -0.23 -24.33 -10.36
C ILE A 166 1.16 -24.85 -9.97
N ALA A 167 1.73 -24.33 -8.89
CA ALA A 167 3.05 -24.75 -8.41
C ALA A 167 3.08 -26.24 -8.02
N TYR A 168 1.94 -26.83 -7.67
CA TYR A 168 1.81 -28.25 -7.34
C TYR A 168 1.55 -29.12 -8.58
N PHE A 169 1.40 -28.54 -9.76
CA PHE A 169 1.13 -29.31 -10.99
C PHE A 169 2.17 -30.40 -11.27
N PRO A 170 3.49 -30.11 -11.20
CA PRO A 170 4.51 -31.14 -11.43
C PRO A 170 4.43 -32.31 -10.44
N LEU A 171 4.13 -32.02 -9.17
CA LEU A 171 3.96 -33.04 -8.12
C LEU A 171 2.74 -33.90 -8.35
N PHE A 172 1.60 -33.30 -8.63
CA PHE A 172 0.36 -34.03 -8.92
C PHE A 172 0.47 -34.83 -10.22
N LEU A 173 1.08 -34.27 -11.25
CA LEU A 173 1.34 -34.98 -12.49
C LEU A 173 2.24 -36.20 -12.25
N GLY A 174 3.35 -36.02 -11.54
CA GLY A 174 4.25 -37.11 -11.15
C GLY A 174 3.51 -38.20 -10.33
N ALA A 175 2.67 -37.79 -9.39
CA ALA A 175 1.83 -38.72 -8.61
C ALA A 175 0.84 -39.50 -9.48
N VAL A 176 0.19 -38.87 -10.42
CA VAL A 176 -0.74 -39.51 -11.37
C VAL A 176 0.00 -40.51 -12.28
N ILE A 177 1.17 -40.11 -12.83
CA ILE A 177 2.02 -41.01 -13.64
C ILE A 177 2.46 -42.20 -12.78
N TRP A 178 2.91 -41.97 -11.54
CA TRP A 178 3.32 -43.02 -10.63
C TRP A 178 2.20 -44.04 -10.33
N ILE A 179 1.00 -43.51 -10.07
CA ILE A 179 -0.16 -44.35 -9.69
C ILE A 179 -0.74 -45.12 -10.88
N LYS A 180 -0.84 -44.46 -12.05
CA LYS A 180 -1.39 -45.05 -13.28
C LYS A 180 -0.39 -45.90 -14.04
N GLY A 181 0.92 -45.65 -13.90
CA GLY A 181 1.94 -46.31 -14.70
C GLY A 181 1.75 -46.06 -16.21
N ILE A 182 1.92 -47.12 -17.03
CA ILE A 182 1.81 -47.02 -18.50
C ILE A 182 0.41 -46.58 -18.95
N ALA A 183 -0.64 -46.90 -18.19
CA ALA A 183 -2.02 -46.50 -18.50
C ALA A 183 -2.26 -45.00 -18.52
N PHE A 184 -1.33 -44.21 -17.93
CA PHE A 184 -1.36 -42.75 -18.03
C PHE A 184 -1.27 -42.26 -19.49
N PHE A 185 -0.45 -42.88 -20.32
CA PHE A 185 -0.18 -42.47 -21.71
C PHE A 185 -1.29 -42.90 -22.70
N GLN A 186 -2.38 -43.47 -22.21
CA GLN A 186 -3.53 -43.78 -23.06
C GLN A 186 -4.24 -42.50 -23.50
N GLY A 187 -4.39 -42.25 -24.80
CA GLY A 187 -4.96 -41.03 -25.36
C GLY A 187 -6.36 -40.72 -24.81
N ARG A 188 -7.20 -41.78 -24.60
CA ARG A 188 -8.53 -41.60 -23.99
C ARG A 188 -8.49 -41.06 -22.56
N PHE A 189 -7.52 -41.48 -21.77
CA PHE A 189 -7.33 -40.97 -20.40
C PHE A 189 -6.84 -39.53 -20.42
N LEU A 190 -5.85 -39.23 -21.24
CA LEU A 190 -5.30 -37.85 -21.36
C LEU A 190 -6.36 -36.88 -21.84
N LEU A 191 -7.09 -37.20 -22.91
CA LEU A 191 -8.19 -36.37 -23.44
C LEU A 191 -9.26 -36.12 -22.39
N LYS A 192 -9.73 -37.19 -21.69
CA LYS A 192 -10.74 -37.05 -20.64
C LYS A 192 -10.27 -36.19 -19.49
N SER A 193 -9.04 -36.38 -18.98
CA SER A 193 -8.50 -35.65 -17.85
C SER A 193 -8.24 -34.18 -18.20
N THR A 194 -7.70 -33.91 -19.40
CA THR A 194 -7.50 -32.55 -19.91
C THR A 194 -8.84 -31.83 -20.07
N PHE A 195 -9.83 -32.47 -20.70
CA PHE A 195 -11.17 -31.90 -20.88
C PHE A 195 -11.81 -31.54 -19.54
N LEU A 196 -11.74 -32.41 -18.53
CA LEU A 196 -12.31 -32.17 -17.21
C LEU A 196 -11.54 -31.04 -16.46
N GLY A 197 -10.22 -31.00 -16.59
CA GLY A 197 -9.42 -29.92 -16.06
C GLY A 197 -9.76 -28.56 -16.69
N LEU A 198 -9.91 -28.51 -18.02
CA LEU A 198 -10.33 -27.31 -18.73
C LEU A 198 -11.77 -26.89 -18.38
N LEU A 199 -12.69 -27.87 -18.20
CA LEU A 199 -14.04 -27.60 -17.73
C LEU A 199 -14.02 -26.95 -16.33
N GLY A 200 -13.17 -27.43 -15.42
CA GLY A 200 -12.94 -26.78 -14.11
C GLY A 200 -12.38 -25.37 -14.24
N LEU A 201 -11.41 -25.15 -15.14
CA LEU A 201 -10.87 -23.83 -15.45
C LEU A 201 -11.90 -22.87 -16.07
N GLY A 202 -12.96 -23.40 -16.71
CA GLY A 202 -14.05 -22.59 -17.23
C GLY A 202 -14.74 -21.70 -16.20
N LEU A 203 -14.56 -21.99 -14.90
CA LEU A 203 -15.04 -21.15 -13.81
C LEU A 203 -14.41 -19.74 -13.81
N TYR A 204 -13.26 -19.56 -14.48
CA TYR A 204 -12.69 -18.24 -14.70
C TYR A 204 -13.61 -17.26 -15.44
N LEU A 205 -14.47 -17.76 -16.32
CA LEU A 205 -15.36 -16.92 -17.11
C LEU A 205 -16.58 -16.44 -16.32
N LEU A 206 -16.94 -17.13 -15.26
CA LEU A 206 -18.21 -16.90 -14.57
C LEU A 206 -18.24 -15.56 -13.82
N LEU A 207 -17.20 -15.23 -13.07
CA LEU A 207 -17.13 -13.93 -12.37
C LEU A 207 -17.05 -12.73 -13.33
N PRO A 208 -16.20 -12.73 -14.38
CA PRO A 208 -16.21 -11.68 -15.40
C PRO A 208 -17.57 -11.47 -16.06
N VAL A 209 -18.32 -12.54 -16.34
CA VAL A 209 -19.68 -12.43 -16.91
C VAL A 209 -20.64 -11.78 -15.92
N LEU A 210 -20.63 -12.21 -14.66
CA LEU A 210 -21.48 -11.63 -13.63
C LEU A 210 -21.16 -10.15 -13.38
N LEU A 211 -19.86 -9.80 -13.28
CA LEU A 211 -19.43 -8.45 -13.02
C LEU A 211 -19.68 -7.50 -14.20
N SER A 212 -19.48 -7.94 -15.44
CA SER A 212 -19.79 -7.13 -16.61
C SER A 212 -21.30 -6.85 -16.74
N SER A 213 -22.16 -7.76 -16.27
CA SER A 213 -23.60 -7.54 -16.25
C SER A 213 -24.04 -6.62 -15.11
N GLN A 214 -23.33 -6.68 -13.96
CA GLN A 214 -23.62 -5.86 -12.78
C GLN A 214 -23.07 -4.44 -12.92
N TYR A 215 -21.92 -4.29 -13.59
CA TYR A 215 -21.20 -3.01 -13.76
C TYR A 215 -20.81 -2.77 -15.22
N PRO A 216 -21.79 -2.58 -16.14
CA PRO A 216 -21.52 -2.47 -17.58
C PRO A 216 -20.64 -1.27 -17.95
N ASP A 217 -20.71 -0.18 -17.19
CA ASP A 217 -19.94 1.05 -17.45
C ASP A 217 -18.47 0.96 -17.01
N SER A 218 -18.11 -0.08 -16.26
CA SER A 218 -16.76 -0.20 -15.67
C SER A 218 -15.83 -1.10 -16.48
N GLY A 219 -16.33 -1.84 -17.47
CA GLY A 219 -15.53 -2.67 -18.35
C GLY A 219 -16.28 -3.86 -18.93
N GLY A 220 -15.74 -4.44 -20.01
CA GLY A 220 -16.26 -5.66 -20.63
C GLY A 220 -15.76 -6.92 -19.95
N ILE A 221 -16.31 -8.08 -20.36
CA ILE A 221 -15.94 -9.41 -19.85
C ILE A 221 -14.42 -9.62 -19.93
N TRP A 222 -13.78 -9.20 -21.01
CA TRP A 222 -12.34 -9.35 -21.22
C TRP A 222 -11.51 -8.49 -20.28
N ASP A 223 -12.00 -7.30 -19.92
CA ASP A 223 -11.29 -6.42 -19.00
C ASP A 223 -11.31 -6.99 -17.58
N TYR A 224 -12.44 -7.51 -17.14
CA TYR A 224 -12.56 -8.23 -15.87
C TYR A 224 -11.74 -9.52 -15.84
N LEU A 225 -11.70 -10.26 -16.95
CA LEU A 225 -10.86 -11.47 -17.04
C LEU A 225 -9.37 -11.12 -16.95
N LYS A 226 -8.91 -10.07 -17.67
CA LYS A 226 -7.52 -9.59 -17.57
C LYS A 226 -7.19 -9.12 -16.16
N LEU A 227 -8.10 -8.40 -15.50
CA LEU A 227 -7.93 -7.95 -14.13
C LEU A 227 -7.79 -9.13 -13.16
N GLN A 228 -8.65 -10.14 -13.29
CA GLN A 228 -8.59 -11.37 -12.48
C GLN A 228 -7.26 -12.11 -12.67
N LEU A 229 -6.85 -12.34 -13.91
CA LEU A 229 -5.59 -13.00 -14.23
C LEU A 229 -4.39 -12.17 -13.78
N GLY A 230 -4.47 -10.84 -13.90
CA GLY A 230 -3.45 -9.91 -13.43
C GLY A 230 -3.27 -9.98 -11.91
N ASN A 231 -4.35 -9.95 -11.16
CA ASN A 231 -4.33 -10.04 -9.69
C ASN A 231 -3.75 -11.38 -9.21
N GLN A 232 -4.14 -12.49 -9.84
CA GLN A 232 -3.58 -13.79 -9.49
C GLN A 232 -2.10 -13.93 -9.87
N LYS A 233 -1.67 -13.32 -10.98
CA LYS A 233 -0.25 -13.24 -11.35
C LYS A 233 0.57 -12.52 -10.28
N VAL A 234 0.06 -11.44 -9.69
CA VAL A 234 0.72 -10.71 -8.62
C VAL A 234 0.97 -11.61 -7.41
N VAL A 235 0.03 -12.49 -7.05
CA VAL A 235 0.21 -13.48 -5.97
C VAL A 235 1.41 -14.40 -6.25
N LEU A 236 1.58 -14.89 -7.48
CA LEU A 236 2.70 -15.76 -7.84
C LEU A 236 4.04 -15.02 -7.94
N THR A 237 4.02 -13.79 -8.46
CA THR A 237 5.24 -13.01 -8.71
C THR A 237 5.69 -12.18 -7.50
N GLY A 238 4.80 -11.97 -6.53
CA GLY A 238 5.07 -11.21 -5.31
C GLY A 238 6.00 -11.92 -4.33
N PHE A 239 6.16 -13.24 -4.45
CA PHE A 239 7.05 -13.98 -3.56
C PHE A 239 8.53 -13.79 -3.96
N LYS A 240 9.38 -13.50 -2.98
CA LYS A 240 10.83 -13.52 -3.16
C LYS A 240 11.26 -14.93 -3.59
N ARG A 241 12.24 -15.05 -4.50
CA ARG A 241 12.73 -16.35 -5.01
C ARG A 241 13.15 -17.32 -3.90
N SER A 242 13.76 -16.81 -2.83
CA SER A 242 14.11 -17.59 -1.62
C SER A 242 12.91 -18.21 -0.93
N VAL A 243 11.78 -17.48 -0.89
CA VAL A 243 10.53 -17.95 -0.30
C VAL A 243 9.95 -19.10 -1.11
N VAL A 244 9.89 -18.94 -2.44
CA VAL A 244 9.42 -19.98 -3.35
C VAL A 244 10.28 -21.24 -3.24
N LEU A 245 11.61 -21.09 -3.16
CA LEU A 245 12.54 -22.22 -2.98
C LEU A 245 12.28 -22.94 -1.64
N ILE A 246 12.21 -22.22 -0.55
CA ILE A 246 11.94 -22.80 0.80
C ILE A 246 10.61 -23.53 0.82
N LEU A 247 9.54 -22.91 0.26
CA LEU A 247 8.23 -23.52 0.16
C LEU A 247 8.24 -24.79 -0.67
N SER A 248 8.91 -24.77 -1.82
CA SER A 248 9.02 -25.94 -2.71
C SER A 248 9.77 -27.07 -2.02
N LEU A 249 10.92 -26.78 -1.42
CA LEU A 249 11.71 -27.80 -0.71
C LEU A 249 10.97 -28.36 0.50
N THR A 250 10.35 -27.50 1.31
CA THR A 250 9.63 -27.97 2.51
C THR A 250 8.33 -28.70 2.18
N SER A 251 7.68 -28.40 1.06
CA SER A 251 6.49 -29.11 0.58
C SER A 251 6.86 -30.42 -0.14
N ILE A 252 7.99 -30.47 -0.85
CA ILE A 252 8.46 -31.66 -1.57
C ILE A 252 9.03 -32.72 -0.59
N ILE A 253 9.78 -32.30 0.42
CA ILE A 253 10.43 -33.23 1.37
C ILE A 253 9.44 -34.21 2.01
N PRO A 254 8.32 -33.82 2.62
CA PRO A 254 7.35 -34.76 3.15
C PRO A 254 6.79 -35.71 2.08
N VAL A 255 6.51 -35.21 0.86
CA VAL A 255 5.95 -36.01 -0.23
C VAL A 255 6.96 -37.02 -0.74
N VAL A 256 8.22 -36.62 -0.92
CA VAL A 256 9.30 -37.54 -1.32
C VAL A 256 9.57 -38.54 -0.22
N ALA A 257 9.65 -38.11 1.02
CA ALA A 257 9.87 -39.01 2.17
C ALA A 257 8.77 -40.07 2.29
N ILE A 258 7.50 -39.71 2.02
CA ILE A 258 6.36 -40.65 1.95
C ILE A 258 6.47 -41.55 0.72
N GLY A 259 6.97 -41.04 -0.41
CA GLY A 259 7.04 -41.77 -1.69
C GLY A 259 8.24 -42.72 -1.78
N VAL A 260 9.34 -42.44 -1.08
CA VAL A 260 10.54 -43.27 -1.14
C VAL A 260 10.36 -44.55 -0.35
N ARG A 261 10.43 -45.69 -1.01
CA ARG A 261 10.42 -47.02 -0.39
C ARG A 261 11.85 -47.54 -0.32
N TRP A 262 12.24 -47.91 0.87
CA TRP A 262 13.49 -48.61 1.09
C TRP A 262 13.21 -50.13 1.07
N PRO A 263 13.77 -50.88 0.13
CA PRO A 263 13.61 -52.32 0.14
C PRO A 263 14.21 -52.89 1.43
N SER A 264 13.46 -53.71 2.13
CA SER A 264 13.90 -54.38 3.36
C SER A 264 15.03 -55.38 3.13
N THR A 265 15.41 -55.61 1.86
CA THR A 265 16.43 -56.54 1.42
C THR A 265 17.70 -55.82 0.90
N PHE A 266 17.86 -54.52 1.22
CA PHE A 266 19.04 -53.79 0.83
C PHE A 266 20.17 -54.03 1.84
N GLY A 267 21.27 -54.65 1.39
CA GLY A 267 22.44 -54.87 2.23
C GLY A 267 23.00 -56.31 2.19
N ASP A 268 23.98 -56.54 3.01
CA ASP A 268 24.64 -57.83 3.17
C ASP A 268 23.64 -58.91 3.59
N THR A 269 23.67 -60.06 2.94
CA THR A 269 22.78 -61.23 3.23
C THR A 269 23.19 -61.99 4.44
N SER A 270 24.29 -61.63 5.14
CA SER A 270 24.68 -62.20 6.45
C SER A 270 23.65 -61.87 7.52
N ALA A 271 23.55 -62.72 8.51
CA ALA A 271 22.64 -62.50 9.64
C ALA A 271 22.90 -61.16 10.38
N ALA A 272 24.20 -60.78 10.48
CA ALA A 272 24.62 -59.52 11.08
C ALA A 272 24.28 -58.31 10.17
N GLY A 273 24.48 -58.42 8.85
CA GLY A 273 24.14 -57.41 7.90
C GLY A 273 22.61 -57.18 7.84
N ALA A 274 21.81 -58.19 7.84
CA ALA A 274 20.36 -58.11 7.87
C ALA A 274 19.85 -57.45 9.17
N MET A 275 20.47 -57.76 10.30
CA MET A 275 20.15 -57.15 11.61
C MET A 275 20.49 -55.67 11.62
N LEU A 276 21.66 -55.27 11.15
CA LEU A 276 22.10 -53.86 11.03
C LEU A 276 21.18 -53.08 10.10
N THR A 277 20.87 -53.61 8.91
CA THR A 277 19.98 -53.00 7.95
C THR A 277 18.60 -52.77 8.50
N ASN A 278 18.03 -53.77 9.23
CA ASN A 278 16.73 -53.62 9.88
C ASN A 278 16.76 -52.57 11.02
N PHE A 279 17.84 -52.51 11.79
CA PHE A 279 18.03 -51.52 12.84
C PHE A 279 18.13 -50.15 12.25
N MET A 280 18.99 -49.92 11.25
CA MET A 280 19.14 -48.63 10.56
C MET A 280 17.84 -48.18 9.92
N PHE A 281 17.09 -49.08 9.28
CA PHE A 281 15.78 -48.79 8.72
C PHE A 281 14.79 -48.30 9.80
N LYS A 282 14.70 -48.97 10.95
CA LYS A 282 13.88 -48.58 12.06
C LYS A 282 14.28 -47.21 12.62
N LEU A 283 15.62 -47.00 12.80
CA LEU A 283 16.17 -45.74 13.31
C LEU A 283 15.84 -44.56 12.43
N ILE A 284 16.03 -44.67 11.11
CA ILE A 284 15.78 -43.62 10.13
C ILE A 284 14.29 -43.18 10.20
N HIS A 285 13.35 -44.10 10.32
CA HIS A 285 11.93 -43.76 10.39
C HIS A 285 11.56 -43.04 11.69
N MET A 286 12.19 -43.41 12.81
CA MET A 286 12.02 -42.69 14.06
C MET A 286 12.64 -41.29 14.02
N VAL A 287 13.79 -41.12 13.37
CA VAL A 287 14.42 -39.82 13.16
C VAL A 287 13.53 -38.93 12.29
N PHE A 288 12.96 -39.46 11.21
CA PHE A 288 12.01 -38.70 10.38
C PHE A 288 10.74 -38.30 11.14
N LEU A 289 10.19 -39.21 11.98
CA LEU A 289 9.07 -38.87 12.85
C LEU A 289 9.43 -37.73 13.79
N ALA A 290 10.59 -37.81 14.44
CA ALA A 290 11.08 -36.77 15.34
C ALA A 290 11.28 -35.41 14.61
N ALA A 291 11.83 -35.44 13.41
CA ALA A 291 11.99 -34.25 12.57
C ALA A 291 10.63 -33.63 12.19
N CYS A 292 9.65 -34.42 11.79
CA CYS A 292 8.29 -33.93 11.49
C CYS A 292 7.60 -33.37 12.74
N ILE A 293 7.79 -33.97 13.92
CA ILE A 293 7.30 -33.42 15.19
C ILE A 293 7.98 -32.08 15.47
N TRP A 294 9.30 -31.97 15.31
CA TRP A 294 10.03 -30.73 15.50
C TRP A 294 9.50 -29.61 14.59
N VAL A 295 9.24 -29.93 13.31
CA VAL A 295 8.65 -28.96 12.35
C VAL A 295 7.27 -28.48 12.82
N ALA A 296 6.47 -29.30 13.48
CA ALA A 296 5.18 -28.90 14.02
C ALA A 296 5.24 -27.84 15.13
N PHE A 297 6.39 -27.69 15.79
CA PHE A 297 6.64 -26.66 16.82
C PHE A 297 7.23 -25.36 16.28
N ASP A 298 7.10 -25.07 14.99
CA ASP A 298 7.60 -23.84 14.33
C ASP A 298 9.08 -23.57 14.62
N PRO A 299 10.00 -24.33 14.00
CA PRO A 299 11.43 -24.09 14.13
C PRO A 299 11.83 -22.77 13.43
N PRO A 300 13.07 -22.26 13.64
CA PRO A 300 13.53 -20.97 13.10
C PRO A 300 13.42 -20.78 11.58
N PHE A 301 13.28 -21.88 10.85
CA PHE A 301 13.07 -21.87 9.40
C PHE A 301 11.60 -21.99 8.99
N SER A 302 10.68 -22.13 9.94
CA SER A 302 9.26 -22.21 9.61
C SER A 302 8.77 -20.92 8.96
N PRO A 303 7.79 -21.01 8.06
CA PRO A 303 7.23 -19.85 7.40
C PRO A 303 6.72 -18.80 8.38
N ARG A 304 6.09 -19.22 9.47
CA ARG A 304 5.58 -18.34 10.51
C ARG A 304 6.70 -17.49 11.13
N VAL A 305 7.76 -18.14 11.62
CA VAL A 305 8.88 -17.45 12.29
C VAL A 305 9.61 -16.51 11.34
N ARG A 306 9.60 -16.82 10.04
CA ARG A 306 10.21 -15.96 9.03
C ARG A 306 9.27 -14.90 8.45
N GLY A 307 8.05 -14.77 8.96
CA GLY A 307 7.06 -13.82 8.45
C GLY A 307 6.69 -14.06 6.98
N LEU A 308 6.77 -15.32 6.51
CA LEU A 308 6.44 -15.66 5.14
C LEU A 308 4.95 -15.97 5.02
N GLY A 309 4.22 -15.14 4.29
CA GLY A 309 2.85 -15.45 3.88
C GLY A 309 2.84 -16.70 3.00
N LEU A 310 2.17 -17.76 3.45
CA LEU A 310 2.00 -18.98 2.68
C LEU A 310 0.66 -18.99 1.98
N PRO A 311 0.60 -19.34 0.70
CA PRO A 311 -0.68 -19.67 0.11
C PRO A 311 -1.19 -21.00 0.72
N PHE A 312 -2.44 -20.98 1.20
CA PHE A 312 -3.24 -22.12 1.67
C PHE A 312 -2.52 -23.15 2.58
N LEU A 313 -1.83 -22.76 3.61
CA LEU A 313 -1.33 -23.59 4.72
C LEU A 313 -0.79 -25.01 4.36
N SER A 314 -0.35 -25.20 3.10
CA SER A 314 0.09 -26.50 2.59
C SER A 314 1.26 -27.09 3.38
N PHE A 315 2.18 -26.24 3.88
CA PHE A 315 3.30 -26.65 4.72
C PHE A 315 2.84 -27.37 5.99
N TYR A 316 1.87 -26.81 6.69
CA TYR A 316 1.34 -27.33 7.94
C TYR A 316 0.54 -28.61 7.72
N PHE A 317 -0.27 -28.65 6.65
CA PHE A 317 -1.05 -29.82 6.26
C PHE A 317 -0.14 -31.01 5.87
N LEU A 318 0.87 -30.77 5.00
CA LEU A 318 1.79 -31.81 4.57
C LEU A 318 2.71 -32.29 5.72
N GLY A 319 3.12 -31.39 6.61
CA GLY A 319 3.83 -31.73 7.83
C GLY A 319 3.03 -32.66 8.74
N ALA A 320 1.76 -32.34 8.96
CA ALA A 320 0.85 -33.18 9.74
C ALA A 320 0.56 -34.53 9.05
N LEU A 321 0.40 -34.53 7.72
CA LEU A 321 0.27 -35.76 6.92
C LEU A 321 1.49 -36.66 7.08
N ALA A 322 2.70 -36.08 7.09
CA ALA A 322 3.95 -36.81 7.32
C ALA A 322 4.04 -37.37 8.75
N VAL A 323 3.62 -36.61 9.76
CA VAL A 323 3.52 -37.12 11.16
C VAL A 323 2.60 -38.34 11.21
N GLY A 324 1.43 -38.25 10.57
CA GLY A 324 0.50 -39.38 10.45
C GLY A 324 1.09 -40.59 9.76
N TYR A 325 1.80 -40.37 8.63
CA TYR A 325 2.48 -41.44 7.89
C TYR A 325 3.56 -42.13 8.74
N TYR A 326 4.53 -41.36 9.26
CA TYR A 326 5.65 -41.96 9.98
C TYR A 326 5.23 -42.58 11.31
N SER A 327 4.27 -42.03 12.03
CA SER A 327 3.73 -42.68 13.23
C SER A 327 2.98 -43.97 12.90
N GLY A 328 2.19 -43.99 11.82
CA GLY A 328 1.50 -45.21 11.35
C GLY A 328 2.49 -46.27 10.87
N TYR A 329 3.51 -45.85 10.14
CA TYR A 329 4.56 -46.74 9.65
C TYR A 329 5.40 -47.30 10.80
N ALA A 330 5.75 -46.49 11.79
CA ALA A 330 6.43 -46.94 12.99
C ALA A 330 5.59 -48.00 13.75
N LEU A 331 4.30 -47.72 13.99
CA LEU A 331 3.41 -48.72 14.61
C LEU A 331 3.32 -50.00 13.81
N LEU A 332 3.36 -49.95 12.51
CA LEU A 332 3.35 -51.11 11.62
C LEU A 332 4.66 -51.92 11.71
N ILE A 333 5.82 -51.25 11.59
CA ILE A 333 7.15 -51.87 11.62
C ILE A 333 7.40 -52.57 12.97
N PHE A 334 7.04 -51.93 14.09
CA PHE A 334 7.27 -52.41 15.42
C PHE A 334 6.15 -53.35 15.91
N SER A 335 5.08 -53.59 15.11
CA SER A 335 4.00 -54.52 15.53
C SER A 335 4.29 -55.97 15.28
N GLY A 336 5.34 -56.33 14.53
CA GLY A 336 5.63 -57.71 14.19
C GLY A 336 4.62 -58.26 13.17
N ALA A 337 5.03 -59.18 12.28
CA ALA A 337 4.10 -59.82 11.36
C ALA A 337 3.09 -60.67 12.12
N PRO A 338 1.76 -60.64 11.76
CA PRO A 338 0.80 -61.58 12.35
C PRO A 338 1.21 -62.98 11.95
N SER A 339 1.57 -63.79 12.95
CA SER A 339 2.07 -65.14 12.67
C SER A 339 0.90 -66.09 12.36
N ARG A 340 0.54 -66.21 11.05
CA ARG A 340 -0.30 -67.33 10.52
C ARG A 340 0.48 -68.58 10.16
N ARG A 341 1.83 -68.55 10.25
CA ARG A 341 2.65 -69.75 10.19
C ARG A 341 3.66 -69.75 11.34
N LYS A 342 3.39 -70.50 12.38
CA LYS A 342 4.40 -70.92 13.33
C LYS A 342 5.43 -71.78 12.60
N SER A 343 6.34 -71.14 11.88
CA SER A 343 7.64 -71.74 11.53
C SER A 343 8.50 -71.70 12.77
N ARG A 344 8.92 -72.90 13.26
CA ARG A 344 9.62 -73.16 14.54
C ARG A 344 11.02 -72.55 14.67
N GLN A 345 11.39 -71.51 13.87
CA GLN A 345 12.78 -71.11 13.74
C GLN A 345 13.20 -69.65 13.92
N HIS A 346 12.33 -68.76 14.39
CA HIS A 346 12.81 -67.44 14.83
C HIS A 346 12.15 -67.07 16.18
N ARG A 347 12.78 -67.48 17.30
CA ARG A 347 12.60 -66.78 18.57
C ARG A 347 13.20 -65.38 18.39
N SER A 348 12.37 -64.34 18.29
CA SER A 348 12.84 -62.96 18.37
C SER A 348 13.68 -62.84 19.65
N SER A 349 14.89 -62.27 19.54
CA SER A 349 15.75 -62.08 20.71
C SER A 349 15.01 -61.16 21.71
N GLY A 350 15.24 -61.36 23.00
CA GLY A 350 14.59 -60.53 24.04
C GLY A 350 14.84 -59.03 23.81
N SER A 351 15.97 -58.67 23.25
CA SER A 351 16.33 -57.29 22.85
C SER A 351 15.46 -56.72 21.75
N GLU A 352 15.08 -57.52 20.73
CA GLU A 352 14.21 -57.08 19.66
C GLU A 352 12.78 -56.80 20.13
N ASN A 353 12.26 -57.63 21.01
CA ASN A 353 10.96 -57.40 21.66
C ASN A 353 10.99 -56.13 22.53
N PHE A 354 12.05 -55.89 23.28
CA PHE A 354 12.22 -54.69 24.09
C PHE A 354 12.21 -53.44 23.22
N ILE A 355 13.01 -53.38 22.13
CA ILE A 355 13.04 -52.27 21.18
C ILE A 355 11.65 -52.00 20.57
N ASN A 356 10.95 -53.06 20.14
CA ASN A 356 9.62 -52.92 19.56
C ASN A 356 8.60 -52.34 20.52
N VAL A 357 8.60 -52.79 21.79
CA VAL A 357 7.72 -52.28 22.84
C VAL A 357 8.06 -50.81 23.17
N THR A 358 9.34 -50.51 23.34
CA THR A 358 9.80 -49.15 23.62
C THR A 358 9.42 -48.17 22.50
N CYS A 359 9.69 -48.49 21.23
CA CYS A 359 9.35 -47.62 20.11
C CYS A 359 7.83 -47.40 19.97
N LYS A 360 7.01 -48.42 20.20
CA LYS A 360 5.55 -48.27 20.26
C LYS A 360 5.15 -47.34 21.42
N GLY A 361 5.75 -47.54 22.59
CA GLY A 361 5.52 -46.68 23.75
C GLY A 361 5.87 -45.21 23.45
N LEU A 362 7.00 -44.96 22.79
CA LEU A 362 7.42 -43.63 22.36
C LEU A 362 6.41 -42.97 21.36
N VAL A 363 5.91 -43.75 20.40
CA VAL A 363 4.90 -43.22 19.44
C VAL A 363 3.60 -42.87 20.17
N LEU A 364 3.15 -43.72 21.13
CA LEU A 364 1.96 -43.45 21.95
C LEU A 364 2.15 -42.24 22.85
N LEU A 365 3.31 -42.12 23.49
CA LEU A 365 3.69 -40.95 24.26
C LEU A 365 3.72 -39.69 23.43
N ALA A 366 4.29 -39.76 22.21
CA ALA A 366 4.29 -38.62 21.25
C ALA A 366 2.89 -38.24 20.83
N ALA A 367 2.01 -39.21 20.58
CA ALA A 367 0.63 -38.94 20.15
C ALA A 367 -0.21 -38.21 21.23
N ILE A 368 0.19 -38.26 22.49
CA ILE A 368 -0.41 -37.50 23.59
C ILE A 368 0.42 -36.25 23.92
N GLY A 369 1.73 -36.39 24.05
CA GLY A 369 2.63 -35.36 24.53
C GLY A 369 2.81 -34.20 23.53
N VAL A 370 2.83 -34.49 22.23
CA VAL A 370 2.98 -33.47 21.20
C VAL A 370 1.75 -32.56 21.12
N PRO A 371 0.52 -33.09 21.05
CA PRO A 371 -0.69 -32.24 21.12
C PRO A 371 -0.78 -31.41 22.39
N ALA A 372 -0.45 -32.02 23.56
CA ALA A 372 -0.42 -31.33 24.85
C ALA A 372 0.62 -30.20 24.85
N GLY A 373 1.82 -30.47 24.33
CA GLY A 373 2.89 -29.46 24.18
C GLY A 373 2.52 -28.33 23.23
N LEU A 374 1.89 -28.62 22.08
CA LEU A 374 1.39 -27.61 21.14
C LEU A 374 0.30 -26.76 21.79
N LEU A 375 -0.63 -27.36 22.51
CA LEU A 375 -1.68 -26.63 23.20
C LEU A 375 -1.09 -25.73 24.30
N ALA A 376 -0.18 -26.22 25.12
CA ALA A 376 0.48 -25.45 26.17
C ALA A 376 1.29 -24.27 25.55
N LYS A 377 2.05 -24.53 24.49
CA LYS A 377 2.82 -23.48 23.77
C LYS A 377 1.94 -22.40 23.18
N ASN A 378 0.83 -22.79 22.53
CA ASN A 378 0.04 -21.89 21.71
C ASN A 378 -1.18 -21.29 22.45
N TRP A 379 -1.44 -21.69 23.70
CA TRP A 379 -2.68 -21.36 24.41
C TRP A 379 -2.93 -19.83 24.53
N SER A 380 -1.92 -19.09 24.97
CA SER A 380 -2.02 -17.62 25.09
C SER A 380 -2.29 -16.95 23.75
N SER A 381 -1.55 -17.37 22.71
CA SER A 381 -1.73 -16.84 21.35
C SER A 381 -3.09 -17.19 20.76
N ILE A 382 -3.62 -18.40 21.05
CA ILE A 382 -4.97 -18.82 20.66
C ILE A 382 -6.04 -17.93 21.31
N GLN A 383 -5.89 -17.65 22.62
CA GLN A 383 -6.83 -16.76 23.32
C GLN A 383 -6.81 -15.34 22.74
N LEU A 384 -5.62 -14.78 22.48
CA LEU A 384 -5.46 -13.45 21.92
C LEU A 384 -6.01 -13.35 20.47
N THR A 385 -5.75 -14.35 19.64
CA THR A 385 -6.26 -14.38 18.26
C THR A 385 -7.80 -14.43 18.21
N ASN A 386 -8.43 -15.13 19.18
CA ASN A 386 -9.88 -15.21 19.29
C ASN A 386 -10.49 -14.07 20.13
N GLY A 387 -9.67 -13.17 20.66
CA GLY A 387 -10.09 -11.99 21.41
C GLY A 387 -10.67 -10.89 20.52
N ASP A 388 -11.04 -9.80 21.14
CA ASP A 388 -11.65 -8.63 20.49
C ASP A 388 -10.68 -7.45 20.27
N VAL A 389 -9.38 -7.71 20.26
CA VAL A 389 -8.32 -6.70 20.21
C VAL A 389 -8.51 -5.71 19.06
N LEU A 390 -8.78 -6.20 17.83
CA LEU A 390 -9.03 -5.32 16.68
C LEU A 390 -10.33 -4.54 16.84
N SER A 391 -11.39 -5.17 17.34
CA SER A 391 -12.67 -4.52 17.58
C SER A 391 -12.56 -3.41 18.64
N SER A 392 -11.84 -3.68 19.71
CA SER A 392 -11.59 -2.70 20.77
C SER A 392 -10.76 -1.54 20.25
N TYR A 393 -9.66 -1.83 19.53
CA TYR A 393 -8.85 -0.80 18.88
C TYR A 393 -9.68 0.05 17.91
N ALA A 394 -10.45 -0.57 17.03
CA ALA A 394 -11.28 0.13 16.05
C ALA A 394 -12.35 1.02 16.73
N ARG A 395 -12.97 0.56 17.84
CA ARG A 395 -13.89 1.37 18.65
C ARG A 395 -13.19 2.55 19.32
N THR A 396 -11.97 2.35 19.83
CA THR A 396 -11.20 3.45 20.44
C THR A 396 -10.80 4.49 19.40
N VAL A 397 -10.52 4.07 18.16
CA VAL A 397 -10.23 5.00 17.04
C VAL A 397 -11.44 5.92 16.76
N ILE A 398 -12.64 5.38 16.72
CA ILE A 398 -13.86 6.17 16.45
C ILE A 398 -14.45 6.83 17.71
N GLY A 399 -14.03 6.42 18.90
CA GLY A 399 -14.58 6.90 20.18
C GLY A 399 -14.64 8.42 20.31
N PRO A 400 -13.61 9.19 19.87
CA PRO A 400 -13.63 10.64 19.92
C PRO A 400 -14.58 11.33 18.92
N LEU A 401 -15.16 10.62 17.95
CA LEU A 401 -16.03 11.21 16.93
C LEU A 401 -17.30 11.83 17.57
N PRO A 402 -17.72 13.01 17.12
CA PRO A 402 -18.96 13.63 17.58
C PRO A 402 -20.18 12.84 17.09
N LYS A 403 -21.31 12.98 17.75
CA LYS A 403 -22.57 12.30 17.35
C LYS A 403 -23.31 12.98 16.20
N GLU A 404 -22.77 14.06 15.68
CA GLU A 404 -23.32 14.80 14.54
C GLU A 404 -22.79 14.29 13.20
N LYS A 405 -23.44 14.71 12.10
CA LYS A 405 -23.01 14.33 10.74
C LYS A 405 -21.57 14.76 10.49
N SER A 406 -20.75 13.79 10.11
CA SER A 406 -19.32 13.99 9.89
C SER A 406 -18.82 13.23 8.67
N LEU A 407 -17.85 13.80 7.97
CA LEU A 407 -17.10 13.14 6.90
C LEU A 407 -15.79 12.56 7.44
N LEU A 408 -15.53 11.29 7.19
CA LEU A 408 -14.26 10.63 7.50
C LEU A 408 -13.52 10.36 6.21
N ILE A 409 -12.34 10.92 6.07
CA ILE A 409 -11.45 10.73 4.93
C ILE A 409 -10.37 9.72 5.33
N VAL A 410 -10.15 8.72 4.50
CA VAL A 410 -9.15 7.67 4.71
C VAL A 410 -8.43 7.39 3.40
N ASP A 411 -7.10 7.36 3.41
CA ASP A 411 -6.27 7.07 2.23
C ASP A 411 -5.81 5.60 2.17
N ASP A 412 -6.26 4.77 3.11
CA ASP A 412 -5.88 3.38 3.27
C ASP A 412 -7.13 2.50 3.30
N PRO A 413 -7.31 1.59 2.31
CA PRO A 413 -8.48 0.71 2.26
C PRO A 413 -8.67 -0.15 3.50
N PHE A 414 -7.58 -0.63 4.14
CA PHE A 414 -7.67 -1.42 5.36
C PHE A 414 -8.25 -0.60 6.52
N ARG A 415 -7.74 0.61 6.73
CA ARG A 415 -8.25 1.53 7.76
C ARG A 415 -9.69 1.96 7.46
N SER A 416 -10.04 2.16 6.19
CA SER A 416 -11.42 2.45 5.76
C SER A 416 -12.37 1.31 6.16
N MET A 417 -12.02 0.06 5.88
CA MET A 417 -12.80 -1.12 6.29
C MET A 417 -12.89 -1.24 7.81
N MET A 418 -11.80 -0.97 8.53
CA MET A 418 -11.76 -1.01 10.00
C MET A 418 -12.71 0.02 10.62
N ILE A 419 -12.73 1.25 10.10
CA ILE A 419 -13.67 2.29 10.56
C ILE A 419 -15.12 1.88 10.26
N LYS A 420 -15.41 1.40 9.05
CA LYS A 420 -16.76 0.94 8.69
C LYS A 420 -17.22 -0.21 9.58
N PHE A 421 -16.33 -1.16 9.88
CA PHE A 421 -16.58 -2.22 10.85
C PHE A 421 -16.89 -1.67 12.24
N ALA A 422 -16.08 -0.71 12.72
CA ALA A 422 -16.31 -0.10 14.05
C ALA A 422 -17.65 0.63 14.11
N LEU A 423 -17.99 1.44 13.11
CA LEU A 423 -19.26 2.16 13.03
C LEU A 423 -20.49 1.22 12.95
N GLU A 424 -20.34 0.05 12.29
CA GLU A 424 -21.42 -0.94 12.20
C GLU A 424 -21.66 -1.69 13.51
N THR A 425 -20.61 -1.84 14.32
CA THR A 425 -20.65 -2.64 15.55
C THR A 425 -20.68 -1.82 16.84
N SER A 426 -20.49 -0.50 16.73
CA SER A 426 -20.55 0.41 17.90
C SER A 426 -21.98 0.72 18.29
N PRO A 427 -22.36 0.54 19.58
CA PRO A 427 -23.65 0.96 20.07
C PRO A 427 -23.78 2.49 20.26
N ASP A 428 -22.66 3.19 20.36
CA ASP A 428 -22.58 4.61 20.71
C ASP A 428 -22.60 5.53 19.48
N HIS A 429 -22.34 5.00 18.28
CA HIS A 429 -22.24 5.74 17.03
C HIS A 429 -23.28 5.24 16.03
N GLU A 430 -24.22 6.10 15.67
CA GLU A 430 -25.19 5.80 14.62
C GLU A 430 -24.53 5.95 13.24
N LYS A 431 -24.38 4.84 12.52
CA LYS A 431 -23.70 4.79 11.21
C LYS A 431 -24.21 5.85 10.21
N SER A 432 -25.49 6.18 10.25
CA SER A 432 -26.12 7.17 9.37
C SER A 432 -25.52 8.58 9.51
N ASN A 433 -24.86 8.87 10.63
CA ASN A 433 -24.21 10.15 10.88
C ASN A 433 -22.81 10.26 10.27
N TYR A 434 -22.24 9.16 9.76
CA TYR A 434 -20.86 9.16 9.30
C TYR A 434 -20.75 8.73 7.85
N THR A 435 -20.13 9.56 7.03
CA THR A 435 -19.76 9.24 5.65
C THR A 435 -18.27 8.92 5.58
N VAL A 436 -17.91 7.68 5.24
CA VAL A 436 -16.51 7.26 5.12
C VAL A 436 -16.12 7.26 3.65
N VAL A 437 -15.14 8.10 3.29
CA VAL A 437 -14.61 8.23 1.92
C VAL A 437 -13.17 7.70 1.87
N ASP A 438 -12.98 6.65 1.07
CA ASP A 438 -11.64 6.15 0.70
C ASP A 438 -11.11 6.95 -0.49
N THR A 439 -10.19 7.87 -0.24
CA THR A 439 -9.66 8.75 -1.29
C THR A 439 -8.83 8.01 -2.33
N SER A 440 -8.25 6.86 -1.99
CA SER A 440 -7.55 6.00 -2.95
C SER A 440 -8.48 5.46 -4.04
N GLY A 441 -9.74 5.26 -3.70
CA GLY A 441 -10.79 4.81 -4.61
C GLY A 441 -11.25 5.88 -5.61
N LEU A 442 -11.09 7.16 -5.30
CA LEU A 442 -11.53 8.28 -6.16
C LEU A 442 -10.79 8.33 -7.51
N SER A 443 -9.70 7.61 -7.65
CA SER A 443 -9.02 7.40 -8.95
C SER A 443 -9.81 6.50 -9.93
N THR A 444 -10.89 5.84 -9.47
CA THR A 444 -11.68 4.90 -10.26
C THR A 444 -13.12 5.40 -10.44
N GLY A 445 -13.63 5.40 -11.68
CA GLY A 445 -15.00 5.86 -11.99
C GLY A 445 -16.08 5.09 -11.24
N PHE A 446 -15.83 3.82 -10.92
CA PHE A 446 -16.75 3.01 -10.12
C PHE A 446 -16.94 3.56 -8.70
N TYR A 447 -15.84 3.84 -7.99
CA TYR A 447 -15.93 4.37 -6.63
C TYR A 447 -16.48 5.80 -6.60
N GLN A 448 -16.20 6.59 -7.64
CA GLN A 448 -16.74 7.95 -7.78
C GLN A 448 -18.27 7.97 -7.76
N LYS A 449 -18.93 6.96 -8.40
CA LYS A 449 -20.40 6.82 -8.32
C LYS A 449 -20.87 6.59 -6.89
N ILE A 450 -20.20 5.72 -6.15
CA ILE A 450 -20.52 5.42 -4.74
C ILE A 450 -20.28 6.67 -3.86
N ALA A 451 -19.15 7.34 -4.04
CA ALA A 451 -18.82 8.54 -3.28
C ALA A 451 -19.84 9.67 -3.56
N ARG A 452 -20.23 9.86 -4.84
CA ARG A 452 -21.24 10.83 -5.24
C ARG A 452 -22.59 10.56 -4.58
N GLU A 453 -23.05 9.32 -4.52
CA GLU A 453 -24.32 8.98 -3.83
C GLU A 453 -24.29 9.36 -2.35
N ASN A 454 -23.12 9.20 -1.70
CA ASN A 454 -22.95 9.46 -0.27
C ASN A 454 -22.85 10.96 0.07
N ILE A 455 -22.29 11.79 -0.84
CA ILE A 455 -22.06 13.24 -0.64
C ILE A 455 -22.61 14.06 -1.81
N LYS A 456 -23.81 13.74 -2.27
CA LYS A 456 -24.38 14.20 -3.54
C LYS A 456 -24.37 15.72 -3.71
N ASN A 457 -24.80 16.49 -2.73
CA ASN A 457 -24.92 17.94 -2.86
C ASN A 457 -23.56 18.61 -3.03
N ASP A 458 -22.60 18.27 -2.18
CA ASP A 458 -21.24 18.81 -2.23
C ASP A 458 -20.49 18.38 -3.49
N TRP A 459 -20.77 17.15 -3.97
CA TRP A 459 -20.23 16.66 -5.22
C TRP A 459 -20.72 17.46 -6.42
N GLU A 460 -22.03 17.67 -6.51
CA GLU A 460 -22.65 18.38 -7.63
C GLU A 460 -22.23 19.84 -7.66
N GLU A 461 -22.09 20.50 -6.50
CA GLU A 461 -21.58 21.88 -6.41
C GLU A 461 -20.14 22.01 -6.90
N THR A 462 -19.28 21.01 -6.60
CA THR A 462 -17.84 21.10 -6.84
C THR A 462 -17.41 20.53 -8.18
N LEU A 463 -18.00 19.41 -8.62
CA LEU A 463 -17.58 18.61 -9.76
C LEU A 463 -18.64 18.59 -10.91
N GLY A 464 -19.83 19.14 -10.67
CA GLY A 464 -20.94 19.17 -11.64
C GLY A 464 -21.82 17.91 -11.59
N ALA A 465 -23.09 18.11 -12.01
CA ALA A 465 -24.12 17.08 -11.91
C ALA A 465 -23.98 15.91 -12.90
N GLU A 466 -23.43 16.16 -14.10
CA GLU A 466 -23.51 15.23 -15.23
C GLU A 466 -22.23 14.47 -15.55
N ASN A 467 -21.06 14.96 -15.17
CA ASN A 467 -19.79 14.35 -15.55
C ASN A 467 -19.08 13.64 -14.39
N ILE A 468 -18.91 12.33 -14.53
CA ILE A 468 -17.95 11.56 -13.73
C ILE A 468 -16.66 11.50 -14.54
N PRO A 469 -15.62 12.29 -14.20
CA PRO A 469 -14.37 12.24 -14.93
C PRO A 469 -13.71 10.89 -14.79
N PRO A 470 -12.97 10.39 -15.79
CA PRO A 470 -12.28 9.09 -15.68
C PRO A 470 -11.31 9.03 -14.48
N ARG A 471 -10.78 10.18 -14.10
CA ARG A 471 -9.96 10.38 -12.88
C ARG A 471 -10.27 11.74 -12.28
N ILE A 472 -10.45 11.78 -10.98
CA ILE A 472 -10.52 13.04 -10.25
C ILE A 472 -9.11 13.52 -9.95
N SER A 473 -8.84 14.79 -10.28
CA SER A 473 -7.58 15.41 -9.91
C SER A 473 -7.52 15.60 -8.38
N LEU A 474 -6.31 15.62 -7.85
CA LEU A 474 -6.08 15.85 -6.44
C LEU A 474 -6.60 17.23 -5.99
N GLY A 475 -6.50 18.25 -6.85
CA GLY A 475 -7.10 19.57 -6.61
C GLY A 475 -8.63 19.51 -6.51
N SER A 476 -9.28 18.69 -7.32
CA SER A 476 -10.74 18.50 -7.25
C SER A 476 -11.15 17.82 -5.95
N VAL A 477 -10.36 16.85 -5.44
CA VAL A 477 -10.59 16.23 -4.13
C VAL A 477 -10.46 17.26 -3.01
N LEU A 478 -9.45 18.13 -3.07
CA LEU A 478 -9.28 19.23 -2.11
C LEU A 478 -10.45 20.21 -2.12
N ASN A 479 -10.93 20.59 -3.30
CA ASN A 479 -12.09 21.49 -3.43
C ASN A 479 -13.35 20.84 -2.86
N LEU A 480 -13.54 19.54 -3.08
CA LEU A 480 -14.65 18.78 -2.50
C LEU A 480 -14.57 18.76 -0.95
N VAL A 481 -13.40 18.47 -0.40
CA VAL A 481 -13.20 18.50 1.06
C VAL A 481 -13.42 19.91 1.62
N ALA A 482 -12.94 20.94 0.92
CA ALA A 482 -13.13 22.33 1.30
C ALA A 482 -14.61 22.79 1.22
N ALA A 483 -15.43 22.19 0.37
CA ALA A 483 -16.86 22.42 0.33
C ALA A 483 -17.56 21.76 1.52
N VAL A 484 -17.27 20.49 1.79
CA VAL A 484 -17.87 19.73 2.88
C VAL A 484 -17.54 20.32 4.26
N ILE A 485 -16.29 20.78 4.46
CA ILE A 485 -15.85 21.33 5.76
C ILE A 485 -16.62 22.58 6.20
N LYS A 486 -17.27 23.29 5.25
CA LYS A 486 -18.14 24.43 5.56
C LYS A 486 -19.47 24.02 6.17
N GLN A 487 -19.89 22.77 5.99
CA GLN A 487 -21.20 22.26 6.37
C GLN A 487 -21.13 21.21 7.47
N SER A 488 -20.05 20.44 7.52
CA SER A 488 -19.87 19.32 8.46
C SER A 488 -18.41 19.17 8.88
N PRO A 489 -18.13 18.72 10.11
CA PRO A 489 -16.79 18.43 10.54
C PRO A 489 -16.18 17.30 9.69
N VAL A 490 -14.89 17.46 9.33
CA VAL A 490 -14.13 16.51 8.52
C VAL A 490 -13.01 15.94 9.35
N TYR A 491 -12.98 14.62 9.44
CA TYR A 491 -11.94 13.87 10.14
C TYR A 491 -11.09 13.10 9.16
N TYR A 492 -9.81 13.01 9.45
CA TYR A 492 -8.83 12.35 8.62
C TYR A 492 -8.08 11.28 9.41
N MET A 493 -8.10 10.07 8.92
CA MET A 493 -7.38 8.96 9.52
C MET A 493 -6.13 8.64 8.72
N GLN A 494 -5.11 9.45 8.88
CA GLN A 494 -3.80 9.24 8.27
C GLN A 494 -2.71 9.78 9.20
N SER A 495 -1.49 9.32 8.97
CA SER A 495 -0.31 9.87 9.62
C SER A 495 -0.02 11.31 9.14
N SER A 496 0.96 11.95 9.70
CA SER A 496 1.34 13.35 9.63
C SER A 496 1.60 13.97 8.23
N PHE A 497 1.26 13.30 7.14
CA PHE A 497 1.54 13.75 5.78
C PHE A 497 0.36 13.49 4.85
N GLY A 498 0.01 14.50 4.04
CA GLY A 498 -0.99 14.43 2.99
C GLY A 498 -1.21 15.80 2.35
N ILE A 499 -1.72 15.83 1.11
CA ILE A 499 -1.95 17.08 0.38
C ILE A 499 -2.94 17.99 1.10
N TYR A 500 -3.81 17.43 1.92
CA TYR A 500 -4.78 18.21 2.71
C TYR A 500 -4.09 19.27 3.56
N PHE A 501 -2.88 18.97 4.10
CA PHE A 501 -2.15 19.88 4.99
C PHE A 501 -1.54 21.10 4.29
N GLU A 502 -1.62 21.18 2.97
CA GLU A 502 -1.29 22.41 2.23
C GLU A 502 -2.36 23.48 2.41
N TYR A 503 -3.63 23.06 2.58
CA TYR A 503 -4.80 23.94 2.61
C TYR A 503 -5.59 23.91 3.92
N LEU A 504 -5.39 22.85 4.71
CA LEU A 504 -6.07 22.58 5.97
C LEU A 504 -5.04 22.24 7.02
N PHE A 505 -5.33 22.52 8.29
CA PHE A 505 -4.44 22.08 9.37
C PHE A 505 -5.11 21.02 10.24
N PRO A 506 -4.34 20.01 10.71
CA PRO A 506 -4.85 18.92 11.53
C PRO A 506 -4.89 19.33 13.01
N ARG A 507 -6.01 19.16 13.68
CA ARG A 507 -6.15 19.17 15.13
C ARG A 507 -6.28 17.74 15.64
N ASN A 508 -5.53 17.39 16.68
CA ASN A 508 -5.58 16.05 17.26
C ASN A 508 -6.93 15.78 17.90
N HIS A 509 -7.48 14.61 17.62
CA HIS A 509 -8.74 14.14 18.14
C HIS A 509 -8.65 12.63 18.45
N GLY A 510 -7.89 12.27 19.49
CA GLY A 510 -7.49 10.87 19.74
C GLY A 510 -6.55 10.32 18.66
N LEU A 511 -6.90 9.17 18.09
CA LEU A 511 -6.15 8.53 17.00
C LEU A 511 -6.57 9.00 15.60
N ILE A 512 -7.42 10.00 15.51
CA ILE A 512 -7.85 10.66 14.28
C ILE A 512 -7.52 12.15 14.35
N MET A 513 -7.58 12.83 13.22
CA MET A 513 -7.33 14.26 13.11
C MET A 513 -8.56 14.95 12.57
N GLU A 514 -9.03 16.00 13.25
CA GLU A 514 -10.00 16.93 12.70
C GLU A 514 -9.26 17.87 11.74
N LEU A 515 -9.76 18.01 10.52
CA LEU A 515 -9.22 18.96 9.55
C LEU A 515 -9.96 20.30 9.71
N GLN A 516 -9.18 21.38 9.84
CA GLN A 516 -9.72 22.73 9.96
C GLN A 516 -9.18 23.61 8.85
N ALA A 517 -10.02 24.47 8.29
CA ALA A 517 -9.61 25.41 7.26
C ALA A 517 -8.85 26.58 7.89
N TYR A 518 -7.81 27.07 7.20
CA TYR A 518 -7.20 28.34 7.55
C TYR A 518 -8.22 29.48 7.35
N THR A 519 -8.43 30.31 8.36
CA THR A 519 -9.34 31.46 8.27
C THR A 519 -8.62 32.64 7.62
N GLN A 520 -9.41 33.56 7.01
CA GLN A 520 -8.82 34.81 6.47
C GLN A 520 -8.19 35.70 7.56
N GLN A 521 -8.49 35.43 8.83
CA GLN A 521 -7.88 36.13 9.97
C GLN A 521 -6.52 35.56 10.37
N ASP A 522 -6.20 34.32 9.93
CA ASP A 522 -4.91 33.69 10.15
C ASP A 522 -3.88 34.36 9.24
N LYS A 523 -3.22 35.41 9.74
CA LYS A 523 -2.16 36.12 8.97
C LYS A 523 -0.93 35.26 8.74
N SER A 524 -0.71 34.25 9.57
CA SER A 524 0.43 33.33 9.47
C SER A 524 0.17 32.19 8.47
N PRO A 525 1.14 31.82 7.64
CA PRO A 525 1.09 30.64 6.79
C PRO A 525 1.18 29.32 7.56
N TYR A 526 1.53 29.38 8.82
CA TYR A 526 1.73 28.24 9.70
C TYR A 526 0.46 27.88 10.47
N PRO A 527 0.23 26.60 10.77
CA PRO A 527 -0.90 26.20 11.60
C PRO A 527 -0.77 26.80 13.02
N PRO A 528 -1.88 27.01 13.71
CA PRO A 528 -1.86 27.39 15.12
C PRO A 528 -1.04 26.40 15.94
N SER A 529 -0.27 26.89 16.90
CA SER A 529 0.46 26.03 17.84
C SER A 529 -0.54 25.23 18.69
N LEU A 530 -0.17 23.99 19.02
CA LEU A 530 -0.95 23.16 19.92
C LEU A 530 -1.03 23.86 21.30
N SER A 531 -2.24 24.00 21.87
CA SER A 531 -2.42 24.60 23.19
C SER A 531 -2.00 23.62 24.30
N GLU A 532 -1.56 24.15 25.46
CA GLU A 532 -1.25 23.31 26.63
C GLU A 532 -2.47 22.48 27.07
N GLU A 533 -3.69 23.05 27.02
CA GLU A 533 -4.90 22.36 27.36
C GLU A 533 -5.18 21.17 26.43
N ASP A 534 -5.00 21.32 25.11
CA ASP A 534 -5.16 20.22 24.16
C ASP A 534 -4.05 19.18 24.32
N ALA A 535 -2.84 19.60 24.65
CA ALA A 535 -1.73 18.70 24.95
C ALA A 535 -2.02 17.83 26.18
N ASP A 536 -2.53 18.43 27.25
CA ASP A 536 -2.87 17.71 28.49
C ASP A 536 -4.08 16.77 28.30
N LYS A 537 -5.09 17.17 27.53
CA LYS A 537 -6.20 16.29 27.11
C LYS A 537 -5.69 15.08 26.36
N MET A 538 -4.80 15.29 25.41
CA MET A 538 -4.25 14.19 24.63
C MET A 538 -3.32 13.29 25.45
N GLN A 539 -2.57 13.85 26.39
CA GLN A 539 -1.75 13.07 27.33
C GLN A 539 -2.65 12.18 28.21
N SER A 540 -3.75 12.71 28.73
CA SER A 540 -4.74 11.96 29.49
C SER A 540 -5.37 10.83 28.66
N TYR A 541 -5.65 11.09 27.40
CA TYR A 541 -6.14 10.09 26.46
C TYR A 541 -5.13 8.92 26.32
N TRP A 542 -3.83 9.21 26.18
CA TRP A 542 -2.81 8.19 26.05
C TRP A 542 -2.62 7.37 27.33
N VAL A 543 -2.74 7.97 28.50
CA VAL A 543 -2.69 7.24 29.79
C VAL A 543 -3.87 6.26 29.90
N SER A 544 -5.07 6.70 29.49
CA SER A 544 -6.23 5.81 29.44
C SER A 544 -6.05 4.68 28.42
N PHE A 545 -5.53 5.00 27.23
CA PHE A 545 -5.24 4.04 26.18
C PHE A 545 -4.27 2.95 26.67
N ASP A 546 -3.14 3.32 27.24
CA ASP A 546 -2.12 2.37 27.74
C ASP A 546 -2.69 1.44 28.84
N THR A 547 -3.64 1.92 29.63
CA THR A 547 -4.31 1.13 30.67
C THR A 547 -5.28 0.12 30.04
N GLU A 548 -6.08 0.55 29.08
CA GLU A 548 -7.06 -0.30 28.39
C GLU A 548 -6.42 -1.36 27.51
N PHE A 549 -5.33 -1.01 26.82
CA PHE A 549 -4.66 -1.87 25.84
C PHE A 549 -3.44 -2.64 26.38
N LYS A 550 -3.36 -2.89 27.67
CA LYS A 550 -2.27 -3.72 28.26
C LYS A 550 -2.20 -5.11 27.62
N VAL A 551 -3.34 -5.70 27.24
CA VAL A 551 -3.42 -6.99 26.53
C VAL A 551 -2.72 -6.94 25.16
N LEU A 552 -2.65 -5.78 24.51
CA LEU A 552 -1.92 -5.61 23.26
C LEU A 552 -0.41 -5.79 23.47
N LEU A 553 0.16 -5.25 24.54
CA LEU A 553 1.58 -5.41 24.88
C LEU A 553 1.94 -6.86 25.18
N ASP A 554 1.06 -7.59 25.89
CA ASP A 554 1.25 -9.02 26.14
C ASP A 554 1.23 -9.85 24.85
N GLY A 555 0.36 -9.45 23.91
CA GLY A 555 0.28 -10.06 22.58
C GLY A 555 1.48 -9.76 21.70
N ILE A 556 2.03 -8.56 21.77
CA ILE A 556 3.27 -8.16 21.07
C ILE A 556 4.45 -8.97 21.62
N ALA A 557 4.58 -9.07 22.95
CA ALA A 557 5.61 -9.86 23.60
C ALA A 557 5.54 -11.35 23.23
N SER A 558 4.34 -11.85 22.87
CA SER A 558 4.08 -13.21 22.41
C SER A 558 4.14 -13.38 20.89
N ASP A 559 4.55 -12.35 20.14
CA ASP A 559 4.65 -12.34 18.67
C ASP A 559 3.33 -12.74 17.97
N VAL A 560 2.19 -12.29 18.49
CA VAL A 560 0.88 -12.51 17.87
C VAL A 560 0.70 -11.54 16.71
N PRO A 561 0.55 -12.00 15.45
CA PRO A 561 0.55 -11.14 14.27
C PRO A 561 -0.47 -10.00 14.32
N LEU A 562 -1.65 -10.28 14.87
CA LEU A 562 -2.70 -9.27 15.09
C LEU A 562 -2.20 -8.13 15.98
N CYS A 563 -1.60 -8.49 17.12
CA CYS A 563 -1.10 -7.54 18.12
C CYS A 563 0.11 -6.76 17.58
N VAL A 564 1.02 -7.43 16.87
CA VAL A 564 2.18 -6.79 16.22
C VAL A 564 1.72 -5.76 15.17
N ALA A 565 0.73 -6.10 14.34
CA ALA A 565 0.22 -5.18 13.33
C ALA A 565 -0.46 -3.94 13.96
N ILE A 566 -1.29 -4.12 14.97
CA ILE A 566 -1.93 -3.01 15.71
C ILE A 566 -0.87 -2.22 16.47
N GLY A 567 0.08 -2.90 17.11
CA GLY A 567 1.20 -2.30 17.83
C GLY A 567 2.02 -1.36 16.93
N GLY A 568 2.29 -1.76 15.68
CA GLY A 568 2.95 -0.89 14.72
C GLY A 568 2.17 0.40 14.41
N MET A 569 0.84 0.32 14.30
CA MET A 569 -0.01 1.51 14.11
C MET A 569 0.03 2.42 15.34
N VAL A 570 -0.11 1.85 16.53
CA VAL A 570 -0.06 2.60 17.79
C VAL A 570 1.30 3.24 18.02
N ALA A 571 2.38 2.49 17.77
CA ALA A 571 3.75 2.99 17.90
C ALA A 571 4.00 4.22 17.02
N MET A 572 3.52 4.20 15.79
CA MET A 572 3.65 5.32 14.87
C MET A 572 2.91 6.58 15.39
N GLU A 573 1.68 6.42 15.84
CA GLU A 573 0.90 7.54 16.39
C GLU A 573 1.48 8.05 17.70
N ARG A 574 2.01 7.17 18.54
CA ARG A 574 2.71 7.52 19.77
C ARG A 574 4.00 8.29 19.50
N ASN A 575 4.76 7.87 18.48
CA ASN A 575 5.94 8.60 18.02
C ASN A 575 5.56 10.00 17.47
N ASN A 576 4.53 10.07 16.64
CA ASN A 576 4.03 11.36 16.11
C ASN A 576 3.59 12.31 17.24
N TRP A 577 2.98 11.77 18.28
CA TRP A 577 2.62 12.53 19.47
C TRP A 577 3.86 13.04 20.22
N GLY A 578 4.87 12.20 20.42
CA GLY A 578 6.15 12.58 21.01
C GLY A 578 6.80 13.73 20.26
N VAL A 579 6.80 13.72 18.92
CA VAL A 579 7.32 14.83 18.11
C VAL A 579 6.55 16.12 18.34
N LYS A 580 5.21 16.08 18.51
CA LYS A 580 4.42 17.28 18.81
C LYS A 580 4.79 17.86 20.18
N LEU A 581 4.93 17.02 21.19
CA LEU A 581 5.38 17.42 22.52
C LEU A 581 6.80 18.03 22.49
N GLN A 582 7.71 17.40 21.73
CA GLN A 582 9.08 17.89 21.53
C GLN A 582 9.09 19.28 20.90
N ARG A 583 8.24 19.54 19.90
CA ARG A 583 8.08 20.84 19.26
C ARG A 583 7.47 21.90 20.18
N MET A 584 6.73 21.50 21.21
CA MET A 584 6.23 22.38 22.28
C MET A 584 7.28 22.67 23.38
N GLY A 585 8.42 21.98 23.37
CA GLY A 585 9.42 22.04 24.42
C GLY A 585 9.11 21.15 25.64
N ARG A 586 8.05 20.31 25.58
CA ARG A 586 7.71 19.31 26.64
C ARG A 586 8.59 18.07 26.47
N LEU A 587 9.90 18.23 26.68
CA LEU A 587 10.91 17.22 26.32
C LEU A 587 10.80 15.94 27.15
N ASP A 588 10.45 15.99 28.43
CA ASP A 588 10.26 14.81 29.28
C ASP A 588 9.04 13.98 28.85
N ASP A 589 7.93 14.64 28.54
CA ASP A 589 6.72 13.99 28.01
C ASP A 589 6.97 13.39 26.63
N ALA A 590 7.73 14.06 25.77
CA ALA A 590 8.14 13.57 24.47
C ALA A 590 9.00 12.30 24.60
N LYS A 591 9.97 12.30 25.52
CA LYS A 591 10.80 11.13 25.82
C LYS A 591 9.96 9.94 26.29
N ALA A 592 8.98 10.19 27.15
CA ALA A 592 8.05 9.16 27.61
C ALA A 592 7.22 8.57 26.44
N ALA A 593 6.73 9.43 25.53
CA ALA A 593 5.97 9.03 24.36
C ALA A 593 6.81 8.18 23.37
N PHE A 594 8.07 8.55 23.10
CA PHE A 594 8.98 7.77 22.25
C PHE A 594 9.31 6.41 22.87
N ASN A 595 9.56 6.35 24.19
CA ASN A 595 9.77 5.08 24.86
C ASN A 595 8.53 4.18 24.82
N ALA A 596 7.32 4.75 24.98
CA ALA A 596 6.08 4.01 24.81
C ALA A 596 5.92 3.50 23.36
N ALA A 597 6.26 4.30 22.34
CA ALA A 597 6.25 3.86 20.95
C ALA A 597 7.11 2.60 20.73
N LYS A 598 8.30 2.55 21.31
CA LYS A 598 9.21 1.39 21.27
C LYS A 598 8.65 0.14 21.96
N GLN A 599 7.81 0.32 22.99
CA GLN A 599 7.13 -0.82 23.63
C GLN A 599 6.08 -1.46 22.72
N TYR A 600 5.40 -0.63 21.90
CA TYR A 600 4.40 -1.10 20.92
C TYR A 600 5.05 -1.69 19.66
N SER A 601 6.21 -1.21 19.23
CA SER A 601 6.95 -1.77 18.08
C SER A 601 8.42 -1.37 18.09
N ASN A 602 9.31 -2.36 17.97
CA ASN A 602 10.74 -2.14 17.77
C ASN A 602 11.12 -1.99 16.29
N GLU A 603 10.17 -2.10 15.36
CA GLU A 603 10.43 -1.99 13.93
C GLU A 603 10.49 -0.53 13.44
N ILE A 604 10.03 0.41 14.27
CA ILE A 604 9.97 1.84 13.97
C ILE A 604 11.27 2.51 14.41
N SER A 605 12.17 2.77 13.45
CA SER A 605 13.45 3.44 13.72
C SER A 605 13.30 4.94 14.08
N SER A 606 12.18 5.57 13.74
CA SER A 606 11.91 6.98 14.03
C SER A 606 11.96 7.31 15.52
N ALA A 607 11.47 6.42 16.37
CA ALA A 607 11.47 6.63 17.82
C ALA A 607 12.91 6.68 18.39
N ASP A 608 13.85 5.91 17.81
CA ASP A 608 15.25 5.94 18.22
C ASP A 608 15.91 7.28 17.83
N PHE A 609 15.74 7.71 16.58
CA PHE A 609 16.23 9.02 16.13
C PHE A 609 15.65 10.19 16.92
N ASN A 610 14.35 10.13 17.23
CA ASN A 610 13.68 11.16 18.00
C ASN A 610 14.11 11.18 19.47
N LEU A 611 14.45 10.04 20.08
CA LEU A 611 15.03 9.99 21.43
C LEU A 611 16.40 10.65 21.47
N GLU A 612 17.25 10.39 20.48
CA GLU A 612 18.56 11.03 20.37
C GLU A 612 18.42 12.53 20.12
N ALA A 613 17.50 12.94 19.23
CA ALA A 613 17.17 14.34 19.02
C ALA A 613 16.66 15.03 20.30
N ASN A 614 15.81 14.34 21.06
CA ASN A 614 15.28 14.85 22.33
C ASN A 614 16.38 15.06 23.37
N GLU A 615 17.38 14.19 23.43
CA GLU A 615 18.52 14.33 24.32
C GLU A 615 19.38 15.55 23.96
N LEU A 616 19.65 15.77 22.66
CA LEU A 616 20.36 16.94 22.19
C LEU A 616 19.59 18.24 22.53
N LEU A 617 18.29 18.27 22.27
CA LEU A 617 17.43 19.41 22.62
C LEU A 617 17.42 19.70 24.14
N SER A 618 17.36 18.67 24.96
CA SER A 618 17.40 18.79 26.44
C SER A 618 18.73 19.40 26.90
N ASN A 619 19.81 19.16 26.18
CA ASN A 619 21.13 19.72 26.41
C ASN A 619 21.36 21.06 25.68
N GLN A 620 20.33 21.64 25.04
CA GLN A 620 20.40 22.86 24.24
C GLN A 620 21.44 22.78 23.11
N GLN A 621 21.58 21.61 22.50
CA GLN A 621 22.50 21.35 21.40
C GLN A 621 21.76 21.28 20.06
N PRO A 622 22.40 21.69 18.96
CA PRO A 622 21.83 21.48 17.61
C PRO A 622 21.58 19.99 17.32
N VAL A 623 20.46 19.70 16.64
CA VAL A 623 20.06 18.33 16.32
C VAL A 623 20.64 17.92 14.98
N VAL A 624 21.95 17.70 14.96
CA VAL A 624 22.73 17.36 13.77
C VAL A 624 23.48 16.04 13.95
N GLY A 625 23.79 15.37 12.84
CA GLY A 625 24.65 14.17 12.86
C GLY A 625 23.94 12.86 13.24
N ILE A 626 22.67 12.87 13.64
CA ILE A 626 21.91 11.67 14.04
C ILE A 626 21.74 10.70 12.86
N ILE A 627 21.43 11.21 11.68
CA ILE A 627 21.31 10.40 10.45
C ILE A 627 22.49 10.78 9.56
N ASP A 628 23.49 9.91 9.48
CA ASP A 628 24.61 10.05 8.57
C ASP A 628 24.29 9.60 7.13
N ASP A 629 25.25 9.71 6.22
CA ASP A 629 25.07 9.32 4.83
C ASP A 629 24.85 7.81 4.67
N GLN A 630 25.44 6.99 5.53
CA GLN A 630 25.31 5.55 5.46
C GLN A 630 23.90 5.11 5.87
N GLU A 631 23.38 5.64 6.97
CA GLU A 631 22.03 5.34 7.44
C GLU A 631 20.97 5.92 6.48
N TRP A 632 21.20 7.14 5.94
CA TRP A 632 20.32 7.73 4.94
C TRP A 632 20.22 6.86 3.68
N ASN A 633 21.36 6.43 3.14
CA ASN A 633 21.41 5.55 1.97
C ASN A 633 20.74 4.19 2.22
N LYS A 634 20.86 3.65 3.44
CA LYS A 634 20.16 2.43 3.85
C LYS A 634 18.65 2.62 3.88
N MET A 635 18.18 3.75 4.42
CA MET A 635 16.76 4.11 4.41
C MET A 635 16.24 4.27 2.98
N GLN A 636 16.95 5.00 2.12
CA GLN A 636 16.59 5.16 0.70
C GLN A 636 16.64 3.84 -0.08
N GLY A 637 17.55 2.94 0.24
CA GLY A 637 17.60 1.60 -0.35
C GLY A 637 16.37 0.74 -0.01
N LYS A 638 15.76 0.98 1.15
CA LYS A 638 14.52 0.30 1.58
C LYS A 638 13.26 0.99 1.05
N PHE A 639 13.27 2.32 0.93
CA PHE A 639 12.13 3.15 0.55
C PHE A 639 12.46 3.99 -0.69
N ARG A 640 11.46 4.19 -1.57
CA ARG A 640 11.65 4.94 -2.83
C ARG A 640 11.59 6.45 -2.69
N SER A 641 11.12 6.96 -1.55
CA SER A 641 11.00 8.41 -1.28
C SER A 641 10.92 8.69 0.21
N THR A 642 11.26 9.92 0.60
CA THR A 642 11.15 10.42 1.99
C THR A 642 9.72 10.30 2.52
N ALA A 643 8.72 10.53 1.67
CA ALA A 643 7.31 10.34 2.03
C ALA A 643 6.97 8.89 2.37
N GLN A 644 7.60 7.90 1.70
CA GLN A 644 7.42 6.48 2.05
C GLN A 644 8.13 6.13 3.37
N ILE A 645 9.28 6.75 3.66
CA ILE A 645 9.94 6.61 4.97
C ILE A 645 8.99 7.09 6.07
N LEU A 646 8.44 8.29 5.90
CA LEU A 646 7.48 8.90 6.82
C LEU A 646 6.23 8.01 7.03
N LYS A 647 5.66 7.50 5.95
CA LYS A 647 4.49 6.62 6.00
C LYS A 647 4.75 5.31 6.75
N ALA A 648 5.97 4.78 6.67
CA ALA A 648 6.33 3.51 7.28
C ALA A 648 6.81 3.62 8.73
N ASN A 649 7.42 4.74 9.11
CA ASN A 649 8.07 4.91 10.41
C ASN A 649 7.41 5.99 11.29
N GLY A 650 6.54 6.84 10.73
CA GLY A 650 6.06 8.05 11.39
C GLY A 650 7.06 9.21 11.30
N GLU A 651 6.79 10.28 12.04
CA GLU A 651 7.56 11.53 12.00
C GLU A 651 8.98 11.35 12.55
N ILE A 652 9.95 11.95 11.87
CA ILE A 652 11.37 12.00 12.28
C ILE A 652 11.77 13.46 12.45
N ASP A 653 12.08 13.88 13.68
CA ASP A 653 12.32 15.28 14.02
C ASP A 653 13.81 15.58 14.14
N VAL A 654 14.54 15.34 13.05
CA VAL A 654 15.97 15.63 12.91
C VAL A 654 16.22 16.53 11.70
N ALA A 655 17.23 17.40 11.76
CA ALA A 655 17.49 18.42 10.75
C ALA A 655 17.58 17.86 9.32
N ARG A 656 18.33 16.77 9.10
CA ARG A 656 18.48 16.14 7.80
C ARG A 656 17.14 15.68 7.22
N PHE A 657 16.30 15.02 8.02
CA PHE A 657 15.00 14.54 7.55
C PHE A 657 14.06 15.70 7.19
N GLN A 658 14.10 16.79 7.98
CA GLN A 658 13.31 17.98 7.70
C GLN A 658 13.73 18.62 6.37
N ASN A 659 15.04 18.67 6.08
CA ASN A 659 15.55 19.18 4.80
C ASN A 659 15.05 18.35 3.61
N GLU A 660 15.30 17.05 3.64
CA GLU A 660 14.95 16.15 2.54
C GLU A 660 13.42 16.10 2.27
N MET A 661 12.63 16.11 3.34
CA MET A 661 11.19 16.19 3.21
C MET A 661 10.73 17.56 2.71
N GLY A 662 11.35 18.65 3.18
CA GLY A 662 11.12 20.01 2.71
C GLY A 662 11.38 20.17 1.22
N ILE A 663 12.51 19.66 0.72
CA ILE A 663 12.86 19.66 -0.70
C ILE A 663 11.84 18.88 -1.53
N GLN A 664 11.46 17.67 -1.08
CA GLN A 664 10.46 16.87 -1.78
C GLN A 664 9.10 17.59 -1.87
N LEU A 665 8.66 18.21 -0.79
CA LEU A 665 7.41 18.98 -0.75
C LEU A 665 7.47 20.22 -1.64
N PHE A 666 8.57 20.95 -1.58
CA PHE A 666 8.81 22.14 -2.40
C PHE A 666 8.77 21.81 -3.89
N THR A 667 9.48 20.77 -4.30
CA THR A 667 9.50 20.28 -5.69
C THR A 667 8.12 19.83 -6.15
N GLY A 668 7.31 19.28 -5.23
CA GLY A 668 5.91 18.90 -5.48
C GLY A 668 4.90 20.04 -5.46
N GLY A 669 5.34 21.31 -5.25
CA GLY A 669 4.48 22.50 -5.18
C GLY A 669 3.71 22.65 -3.85
N ASN A 670 4.06 21.89 -2.82
CA ASN A 670 3.45 21.94 -1.49
C ASN A 670 4.24 22.93 -0.60
N PHE A 671 4.15 24.21 -0.94
CA PHE A 671 5.02 25.25 -0.40
C PHE A 671 4.79 25.53 1.08
N ARG A 672 3.54 25.47 1.57
CA ARG A 672 3.21 25.62 2.99
C ARG A 672 3.84 24.51 3.84
N GLN A 673 3.68 23.28 3.41
CA GLN A 673 4.28 22.14 4.11
C GLN A 673 5.80 22.17 4.03
N ALA A 674 6.37 22.60 2.89
CA ALA A 674 7.81 22.79 2.74
C ALA A 674 8.34 23.85 3.72
N ALA A 675 7.66 25.01 3.82
CA ALA A 675 8.02 26.07 4.77
C ALA A 675 7.98 25.57 6.22
N LEU A 676 6.98 24.76 6.59
CA LEU A 676 6.93 24.13 7.92
C LEU A 676 8.15 23.25 8.20
N ARG A 677 8.60 22.48 7.21
CA ARG A 677 9.76 21.59 7.34
C ARG A 677 11.06 22.40 7.46
N PHE A 678 11.26 23.37 6.60
CA PHE A 678 12.45 24.21 6.65
C PHE A 678 12.50 25.07 7.92
N ARG A 679 11.36 25.63 8.37
CA ARG A 679 11.28 26.32 9.65
C ARG A 679 11.69 25.41 10.80
N ARG A 680 11.20 24.16 10.82
CA ARG A 680 11.64 23.20 11.82
C ARG A 680 13.14 22.88 11.70
N GLY A 681 13.67 22.83 10.49
CA GLY A 681 15.10 22.70 10.24
C GLY A 681 15.91 23.85 10.89
N ILE A 682 15.43 25.11 10.76
CA ILE A 682 16.04 26.29 11.43
C ILE A 682 16.03 26.13 12.96
N GLU A 683 14.92 25.66 13.54
CA GLU A 683 14.80 25.43 14.99
C GLU A 683 15.77 24.34 15.49
N LEU A 684 16.03 23.31 14.66
CA LEU A 684 16.92 22.19 15.01
C LEU A 684 18.39 22.50 14.76
N ASP A 685 18.70 23.30 13.74
CA ASP A 685 20.05 23.73 13.36
C ASP A 685 20.03 25.18 12.87
N PRO A 686 20.04 26.18 13.78
CA PRO A 686 19.99 27.60 13.42
C PRO A 686 21.21 28.08 12.64
N SER A 687 22.35 27.37 12.74
CA SER A 687 23.59 27.72 12.05
C SER A 687 23.58 27.38 10.55
N ASN A 688 22.68 26.53 10.11
CA ASN A 688 22.59 26.11 8.73
C ASN A 688 21.76 27.10 7.89
N THR A 689 22.45 27.94 7.15
CA THR A 689 21.86 29.01 6.33
C THR A 689 20.94 28.48 5.22
N ASP A 690 21.16 27.26 4.75
CA ASP A 690 20.35 26.68 3.68
C ASP A 690 18.89 26.49 4.12
N PHE A 691 18.62 26.19 5.38
CA PHE A 691 17.25 26.16 5.90
C PHE A 691 16.55 27.51 5.85
N TRP A 692 17.27 28.59 6.17
CA TRP A 692 16.73 29.94 6.13
C TRP A 692 16.39 30.35 4.70
N LEU A 693 17.27 30.07 3.75
CA LEU A 693 17.06 30.39 2.34
C LEU A 693 15.93 29.53 1.73
N ALA A 694 15.92 28.24 2.02
CA ALA A 694 14.89 27.34 1.54
C ALA A 694 13.49 27.67 2.11
N ASN A 695 13.41 28.04 3.40
CA ASN A 695 12.17 28.54 4.02
C ASN A 695 11.71 29.83 3.37
N SER A 696 12.62 30.77 3.17
CA SER A 696 12.34 32.04 2.51
C SER A 696 11.82 31.85 1.09
N GLN A 697 12.42 30.94 0.33
CA GLN A 697 11.96 30.59 -1.03
C GLN A 697 10.57 29.93 -1.01
N ALA A 698 10.30 29.06 -0.02
CA ALA A 698 8.98 28.43 0.13
C ALA A 698 7.91 29.48 0.49
N LEU A 699 8.21 30.42 1.38
CA LEU A 699 7.31 31.53 1.75
C LEU A 699 7.04 32.48 0.57
N LEU A 700 8.05 32.76 -0.28
CA LEU A 700 7.88 33.52 -1.50
C LEU A 700 6.87 32.85 -2.44
N ASN A 701 7.04 31.55 -2.68
CA ASN A 701 6.13 30.77 -3.56
C ASN A 701 4.73 30.61 -2.96
N LEU A 702 4.63 30.54 -1.65
CA LEU A 702 3.35 30.53 -0.93
C LEU A 702 2.60 31.87 -0.98
N GLY A 703 3.29 32.95 -1.34
CA GLY A 703 2.73 34.30 -1.36
C GLY A 703 2.59 34.94 0.04
N SER A 704 3.51 34.62 0.96
CA SER A 704 3.56 35.14 2.33
C SER A 704 4.76 36.07 2.53
N PRO A 705 4.75 37.28 1.91
CA PRO A 705 5.93 38.15 1.90
C PRO A 705 6.25 38.77 3.27
N VAL A 706 5.28 38.89 4.18
CA VAL A 706 5.50 39.44 5.52
C VAL A 706 6.36 38.50 6.35
N GLU A 707 6.00 37.22 6.36
CA GLU A 707 6.75 36.16 7.05
C GLU A 707 8.11 35.92 6.39
N LEU A 708 8.20 36.11 5.07
CA LEU A 708 9.46 36.05 4.36
C LEU A 708 10.43 37.17 4.86
N LEU A 709 9.98 38.42 4.92
CA LEU A 709 10.78 39.53 5.44
C LEU A 709 11.20 39.30 6.89
N GLU A 710 10.31 38.78 7.73
CA GLU A 710 10.66 38.48 9.13
C GLU A 710 11.69 37.35 9.21
N THR A 711 11.58 36.31 8.40
CA THR A 711 12.56 35.22 8.34
C THR A 711 13.95 35.72 7.91
N LEU A 712 14.02 36.55 6.88
CA LEU A 712 15.31 37.11 6.41
C LEU A 712 15.93 38.06 7.44
N LYS A 713 15.11 38.85 8.13
CA LYS A 713 15.57 39.71 9.23
C LYS A 713 16.13 38.89 10.40
N GLN A 714 15.49 37.77 10.75
CA GLN A 714 15.99 36.86 11.78
C GLN A 714 17.31 36.21 11.35
N LEU A 715 17.47 35.86 10.06
CA LEU A 715 18.75 35.37 9.53
C LEU A 715 19.87 36.42 9.68
N GLU A 716 19.59 37.68 9.34
CA GLU A 716 20.58 38.76 9.53
C GLU A 716 20.96 38.95 11.01
N GLN A 717 20.02 38.78 11.93
CA GLN A 717 20.23 38.89 13.37
C GLN A 717 20.89 37.66 13.99
N SER A 718 20.85 36.51 13.35
CA SER A 718 21.41 35.25 13.86
C SER A 718 22.93 35.24 13.96
N GLY A 719 23.61 36.14 13.23
CA GLY A 719 25.07 36.21 13.20
C GLY A 719 25.71 35.10 12.35
N ASN A 720 24.95 34.40 11.54
CA ASN A 720 25.48 33.40 10.62
C ASN A 720 26.39 34.07 9.58
N ASP A 721 27.53 33.45 9.28
CA ASP A 721 28.44 33.92 8.25
C ASP A 721 27.90 33.49 6.87
N LEU A 722 27.55 34.49 6.06
CA LEU A 722 26.99 34.27 4.71
C LEU A 722 28.11 34.50 3.68
N ASP A 723 28.21 33.59 2.74
CA ASP A 723 29.03 33.79 1.54
C ASP A 723 28.40 34.83 0.58
N ASP A 724 29.13 35.24 -0.44
CA ASP A 724 28.64 36.26 -1.38
C ASP A 724 27.41 35.80 -2.19
N SER A 725 27.30 34.51 -2.48
CA SER A 725 26.14 33.95 -3.15
C SER A 725 24.89 33.99 -2.27
N GLN A 726 25.07 33.65 -1.00
CA GLN A 726 23.99 33.69 0.00
C GLN A 726 23.55 35.11 0.29
N LYS A 727 24.49 36.07 0.41
CA LYS A 727 24.19 37.51 0.55
C LYS A 727 23.37 38.02 -0.64
N ALA A 728 23.80 37.69 -1.86
CA ALA A 728 23.07 38.03 -3.08
C ALA A 728 21.66 37.46 -3.06
N GLU A 729 21.49 36.21 -2.64
CA GLU A 729 20.18 35.55 -2.57
C GLU A 729 19.26 36.16 -1.50
N VAL A 730 19.80 36.48 -0.31
CA VAL A 730 19.06 37.20 0.75
C VAL A 730 18.54 38.53 0.21
N THR A 731 19.40 39.34 -0.43
CA THR A 731 19.01 40.63 -0.98
C THR A 731 17.96 40.49 -2.07
N ARG A 732 18.08 39.47 -2.95
CA ARG A 732 17.10 39.16 -3.99
C ARG A 732 15.75 38.78 -3.40
N LEU A 733 15.72 37.90 -2.40
CA LEU A 733 14.49 37.46 -1.75
C LEU A 733 13.81 38.61 -1.00
N THR A 734 14.59 39.48 -0.35
CA THR A 734 14.07 40.69 0.30
C THR A 734 13.43 41.63 -0.71
N ALA A 735 14.08 41.88 -1.82
CA ALA A 735 13.51 42.70 -2.89
C ALA A 735 12.20 42.08 -3.47
N LEU A 736 12.17 40.77 -3.72
CA LEU A 736 10.96 40.10 -4.18
C LEU A 736 9.82 40.14 -3.16
N ALA A 737 10.16 40.10 -1.86
CA ALA A 737 9.16 40.26 -0.81
C ALA A 737 8.52 41.65 -0.83
N HIS A 738 9.34 42.74 -0.92
CA HIS A 738 8.85 44.11 -1.10
C HIS A 738 8.01 44.25 -2.37
N TYR A 739 8.45 43.68 -3.46
CA TYR A 739 7.70 43.64 -4.70
C TYR A 739 6.32 42.97 -4.51
N ARG A 740 6.24 41.84 -3.82
CA ARG A 740 4.97 41.14 -3.52
C ARG A 740 4.07 41.98 -2.60
N VAL A 741 4.63 42.66 -1.61
CA VAL A 741 3.89 43.58 -0.72
C VAL A 741 3.33 44.75 -1.54
N GLY A 742 4.14 45.35 -2.43
CA GLY A 742 3.70 46.39 -3.35
C GLY A 742 2.51 45.98 -4.20
N ASN A 743 2.55 44.78 -4.79
CA ASN A 743 1.42 44.23 -5.55
C ASN A 743 0.15 44.09 -4.69
N LYS A 744 0.26 43.68 -3.42
CA LYS A 744 -0.90 43.61 -2.52
C LYS A 744 -1.51 44.98 -2.25
N TYR A 745 -0.69 46.02 -2.07
CA TYR A 745 -1.19 47.40 -1.91
C TYR A 745 -1.88 47.91 -3.19
N TYR A 746 -1.35 47.65 -4.37
CA TYR A 746 -2.03 48.00 -5.62
C TYR A 746 -3.39 47.29 -5.77
N ALA A 747 -3.43 46.00 -5.45
CA ALA A 747 -4.69 45.25 -5.45
C ALA A 747 -5.74 45.82 -4.46
N SER A 748 -5.26 46.42 -3.33
CA SER A 748 -6.08 47.11 -2.35
C SER A 748 -6.37 48.57 -2.68
N LYS A 749 -5.91 49.07 -3.82
CA LYS A 749 -6.01 50.48 -4.25
C LYS A 749 -5.27 51.48 -3.34
N GLU A 750 -4.18 51.03 -2.75
CA GLU A 750 -3.27 51.84 -1.94
C GLU A 750 -2.00 52.17 -2.74
N ASP A 751 -2.16 52.80 -3.87
CA ASP A 751 -1.13 52.96 -4.91
C ASP A 751 0.15 53.63 -4.41
N ALA A 752 0.04 54.62 -3.51
CA ALA A 752 1.20 55.32 -2.95
C ALA A 752 2.09 54.42 -2.06
N LEU A 753 1.48 53.50 -1.32
CA LEU A 753 2.19 52.51 -0.53
C LEU A 753 2.81 51.46 -1.44
N GLY A 754 2.09 51.07 -2.49
CA GLY A 754 2.59 50.13 -3.49
C GLY A 754 3.81 50.65 -4.23
N ALA A 755 3.80 51.91 -4.65
CA ALA A 755 4.93 52.59 -5.33
C ALA A 755 6.17 52.62 -4.43
N LYS A 756 6.02 52.97 -3.13
CA LYS A 756 7.10 52.95 -2.16
C LYS A 756 7.78 51.59 -2.00
N GLU A 757 6.99 50.52 -1.96
CA GLU A 757 7.49 49.13 -1.87
C GLU A 757 8.26 48.74 -3.15
N PHE A 758 7.79 49.16 -4.32
CA PHE A 758 8.53 48.94 -5.57
C PHE A 758 9.86 49.73 -5.64
N GLU A 759 9.91 50.96 -5.17
CA GLU A 759 11.14 51.72 -5.08
C GLU A 759 12.17 51.05 -4.14
N LEU A 760 11.69 50.50 -3.01
CA LEU A 760 12.54 49.74 -2.11
C LEU A 760 13.08 48.46 -2.77
N ALA A 761 12.22 47.70 -3.48
CA ALA A 761 12.63 46.50 -4.21
C ALA A 761 13.67 46.79 -5.28
N GLU A 762 13.43 47.84 -6.07
CA GLU A 762 14.37 48.29 -7.13
C GLU A 762 15.70 48.78 -6.52
N GLY A 763 15.66 49.61 -5.49
CA GLY A 763 16.86 50.12 -4.81
C GLY A 763 17.75 49.00 -4.25
N LEU A 764 17.13 47.98 -3.64
CA LEU A 764 17.85 46.80 -3.15
C LEU A 764 18.51 46.02 -4.30
N LEU A 765 17.79 45.80 -5.42
CA LEU A 765 18.33 45.06 -6.55
C LEU A 765 19.43 45.81 -7.31
N LEU A 766 19.30 47.15 -7.44
CA LEU A 766 20.33 47.97 -8.07
C LEU A 766 21.62 47.95 -7.26
N LYS A 767 21.52 48.11 -5.92
CA LYS A 767 22.66 47.97 -5.02
C LYS A 767 23.26 46.56 -5.09
N ALA A 768 22.43 45.52 -5.02
CA ALA A 768 22.90 44.15 -5.16
C ALA A 768 23.61 43.88 -6.48
N ARG A 769 23.16 44.51 -7.60
CA ARG A 769 23.85 44.41 -8.88
C ARG A 769 25.22 45.07 -8.88
N GLU A 770 25.39 46.16 -8.12
CA GLU A 770 26.71 46.77 -7.93
C GLU A 770 27.65 45.91 -7.10
N ASP A 771 27.13 45.32 -6.02
CA ASP A 771 27.89 44.44 -5.12
C ASP A 771 28.21 43.08 -5.75
N PHE A 772 27.27 42.56 -6.57
CA PHE A 772 27.34 41.23 -7.19
C PHE A 772 27.06 41.28 -8.72
N PRO A 773 27.93 41.94 -9.52
CA PRO A 773 27.64 42.27 -10.93
C PRO A 773 27.49 41.05 -11.86
N LYS A 774 27.91 39.87 -11.42
CA LYS A 774 27.80 38.61 -12.18
C LYS A 774 26.66 37.69 -11.68
N SER A 775 25.85 38.15 -10.74
CA SER A 775 24.73 37.34 -10.21
C SER A 775 23.56 37.33 -11.23
N GLU A 776 23.47 36.24 -11.97
CA GLU A 776 22.36 36.02 -12.92
C GLU A 776 20.98 36.17 -12.24
N PRO A 777 20.73 35.58 -11.03
CA PRO A 777 19.42 35.70 -10.36
C PRO A 777 19.02 37.15 -10.02
N ILE A 778 19.97 38.03 -9.68
CA ILE A 778 19.70 39.46 -9.40
C ILE A 778 19.27 40.14 -10.68
N ILE A 779 20.05 39.95 -11.76
CA ILE A 779 19.78 40.57 -13.06
C ILE A 779 18.42 40.12 -13.62
N GLU A 780 18.10 38.81 -13.52
CA GLU A 780 16.83 38.24 -13.91
C GLU A 780 15.66 38.83 -13.08
N THR A 781 15.85 38.95 -11.77
CA THR A 781 14.82 39.52 -10.88
C THR A 781 14.59 41.00 -11.20
N LEU A 782 15.64 41.76 -11.50
CA LEU A 782 15.52 43.16 -11.88
C LEU A 782 14.78 43.29 -13.24
N ALA A 783 15.07 42.44 -14.21
CA ALA A 783 14.33 42.39 -15.47
C ALA A 783 12.83 42.12 -15.25
N GLN A 784 12.49 41.20 -14.34
CA GLN A 784 11.10 40.89 -13.98
C GLN A 784 10.42 42.08 -13.30
N VAL A 785 11.09 42.77 -12.34
CA VAL A 785 10.53 44.00 -11.73
C VAL A 785 10.27 45.06 -12.75
N TYR A 786 11.19 45.32 -13.67
CA TYR A 786 10.97 46.28 -14.76
C TYR A 786 9.85 45.93 -15.71
N LEU A 787 9.72 44.64 -16.06
CA LEU A 787 8.62 44.14 -16.88
C LEU A 787 7.25 44.39 -16.21
N PHE A 788 7.15 44.14 -14.91
CA PHE A 788 5.88 44.35 -14.20
C PHE A 788 5.58 45.81 -13.87
N THR A 789 6.60 46.66 -13.77
CA THR A 789 6.44 48.11 -13.62
C THR A 789 6.31 48.83 -14.98
N GLU A 790 6.05 48.09 -16.04
CA GLU A 790 5.83 48.56 -17.42
C GLU A 790 7.04 49.29 -18.03
N ARG A 791 8.23 49.08 -17.44
CA ARG A 791 9.51 49.63 -17.94
C ARG A 791 10.17 48.64 -18.89
N TYR A 792 9.51 48.40 -20.02
CA TYR A 792 9.83 47.29 -20.93
C TYR A 792 11.20 47.37 -21.56
N GLN A 793 11.69 48.58 -21.84
CA GLN A 793 13.02 48.79 -22.44
C GLN A 793 14.13 48.45 -21.46
N GLU A 794 13.98 48.84 -20.18
CA GLU A 794 14.93 48.51 -19.16
C GLU A 794 14.89 47.02 -18.84
N ALA A 795 13.71 46.41 -18.87
CA ALA A 795 13.58 44.93 -18.71
C ALA A 795 14.35 44.19 -19.82
N ALA A 796 14.22 44.59 -21.07
CA ALA A 796 14.96 44.02 -22.19
C ALA A 796 16.47 44.21 -22.04
N ALA A 797 16.94 45.41 -21.63
CA ALA A 797 18.35 45.69 -21.39
C ALA A 797 18.95 44.81 -20.27
N MET A 798 18.17 44.49 -19.23
CA MET A 798 18.62 43.55 -18.17
C MET A 798 18.71 42.11 -18.71
N CYS A 799 17.80 41.75 -19.59
CA CYS A 799 17.88 40.43 -20.24
C CYS A 799 19.10 40.35 -21.17
N ASP A 800 19.47 41.41 -21.87
CA ASP A 800 20.71 41.45 -22.66
C ASP A 800 21.93 41.32 -21.79
N THR A 801 21.92 41.96 -20.61
CA THR A 801 23.01 41.82 -19.62
C THR A 801 23.11 40.41 -19.16
N HIS A 802 21.98 39.73 -18.87
CA HIS A 802 21.94 38.31 -18.49
C HIS A 802 22.48 37.41 -19.61
N LEU A 803 22.04 37.64 -20.86
CA LEU A 803 22.48 36.86 -22.03
C LEU A 803 23.96 37.02 -22.35
N ASN A 804 24.56 38.15 -22.00
CA ASN A 804 26.02 38.36 -22.07
C ASN A 804 26.80 37.50 -21.02
N LEU A 805 26.19 37.20 -19.89
CA LEU A 805 26.77 36.29 -18.86
C LEU A 805 26.50 34.84 -19.19
N ASN A 806 25.31 34.55 -19.64
CA ASN A 806 24.83 33.19 -19.92
C ASN A 806 24.06 33.20 -21.25
N SER A 807 24.79 33.00 -22.34
CA SER A 807 24.23 33.01 -23.72
C SER A 807 23.25 31.86 -23.98
N ASP A 808 23.14 30.88 -23.10
CA ASP A 808 22.22 29.74 -23.23
C ASP A 808 20.94 29.87 -22.41
N SER A 809 20.78 30.94 -21.65
CA SER A 809 19.59 31.19 -20.84
C SER A 809 18.31 31.32 -21.70
N VAL A 810 17.47 30.29 -21.63
CA VAL A 810 16.13 30.26 -22.27
C VAL A 810 15.21 31.26 -21.57
N ASN A 811 15.28 31.34 -20.24
CA ASN A 811 14.44 32.23 -19.43
C ASN A 811 14.69 33.72 -19.79
N ALA A 812 15.97 34.11 -19.93
CA ALA A 812 16.33 35.48 -20.26
C ALA A 812 15.80 35.87 -21.66
N ARG A 813 15.90 35.00 -22.68
CA ARG A 813 15.32 35.22 -23.99
C ARG A 813 13.81 35.33 -23.93
N GLN A 814 13.17 34.47 -23.15
CA GLN A 814 11.72 34.48 -23.02
C GLN A 814 11.21 35.77 -22.37
N THR A 815 11.87 36.21 -21.28
CA THR A 815 11.56 37.48 -20.60
C THR A 815 11.84 38.69 -21.53
N LYS A 816 12.94 38.67 -22.29
CA LYS A 816 13.26 39.69 -23.28
C LYS A 816 12.15 39.80 -24.35
N ALA A 817 11.77 38.69 -24.94
CA ALA A 817 10.72 38.63 -25.93
C ALA A 817 9.37 39.17 -25.41
N VAL A 818 8.98 38.75 -24.18
CA VAL A 818 7.76 39.27 -23.54
C VAL A 818 7.85 40.79 -23.33
N SER A 819 9.03 41.30 -22.91
CA SER A 819 9.24 42.74 -22.74
C SER A 819 9.10 43.50 -24.06
N GLN A 820 9.66 42.98 -25.15
CA GLN A 820 9.53 43.51 -26.51
C GLN A 820 8.08 43.48 -27.00
N MET A 821 7.38 42.35 -26.78
CA MET A 821 5.94 42.24 -27.11
C MET A 821 5.10 43.28 -26.36
N ARG A 822 5.36 43.48 -25.08
CA ARG A 822 4.66 44.48 -24.25
C ARG A 822 4.98 45.92 -24.65
N ALA A 823 6.19 46.15 -25.15
CA ALA A 823 6.60 47.43 -25.72
C ALA A 823 5.98 47.69 -27.12
N GLY A 824 5.36 46.72 -27.74
CA GLY A 824 4.81 46.78 -29.09
C GLY A 824 5.84 46.50 -30.19
N ASP A 825 7.07 46.12 -29.83
CA ASP A 825 8.14 45.77 -30.77
C ASP A 825 8.07 44.27 -31.11
N PHE A 826 7.08 43.95 -31.94
CA PHE A 826 6.79 42.54 -32.27
C PHE A 826 7.84 41.95 -33.21
N GLU A 827 8.48 42.76 -34.07
CA GLU A 827 9.55 42.31 -34.95
C GLU A 827 10.75 41.80 -34.18
N SER A 828 11.28 42.58 -33.22
CA SER A 828 12.40 42.18 -32.38
C SER A 828 12.01 41.01 -31.48
N ALA A 829 10.74 40.92 -31.05
CA ALA A 829 10.25 39.79 -30.28
C ALA A 829 10.28 38.50 -31.10
N VAL A 830 9.90 38.49 -32.36
CA VAL A 830 9.99 37.32 -33.25
C VAL A 830 11.42 36.83 -33.38
N GLU A 831 12.39 37.74 -33.58
CA GLU A 831 13.82 37.38 -33.66
C GLU A 831 14.29 36.72 -32.40
N THR A 832 14.00 37.31 -31.24
CA THR A 832 14.37 36.75 -29.93
C THR A 832 13.73 35.37 -29.66
N LEU A 833 12.47 35.18 -30.08
CA LEU A 833 11.76 33.92 -29.94
C LEU A 833 12.27 32.85 -30.90
N MET A 834 12.72 33.25 -32.11
CA MET A 834 13.38 32.30 -33.01
C MET A 834 14.69 31.77 -32.40
N GLU A 835 15.53 32.65 -31.83
CA GLU A 835 16.73 32.23 -31.11
C GLU A 835 16.41 31.31 -29.95
N ALA A 836 15.33 31.59 -29.22
CA ALA A 836 14.90 30.71 -28.12
C ALA A 836 14.45 29.31 -28.59
N LEU A 837 13.78 29.25 -29.74
CA LEU A 837 13.33 28.02 -30.39
C LEU A 837 14.46 27.23 -31.05
N GLU A 838 15.52 27.89 -31.52
CA GLU A 838 16.74 27.21 -31.98
C GLU A 838 17.41 26.43 -30.84
N LYS A 839 17.45 27.03 -29.65
CA LYS A 839 17.99 26.36 -28.46
C LYS A 839 17.07 25.28 -27.89
N ASN A 840 15.77 25.50 -27.91
CA ASN A 840 14.78 24.52 -27.45
C ASN A 840 13.56 24.47 -28.43
N PRO A 841 13.62 23.61 -29.45
CA PRO A 841 12.55 23.51 -30.48
C PRO A 841 11.19 23.04 -29.91
N ASN A 842 11.17 22.45 -28.69
CA ASN A 842 9.96 21.97 -28.04
C ASN A 842 9.35 22.99 -27.08
N ASN A 843 9.85 24.21 -27.00
CA ASN A 843 9.30 25.26 -26.13
C ASN A 843 7.98 25.79 -26.68
N ASN A 844 6.87 25.22 -26.25
CA ASN A 844 5.53 25.59 -26.69
C ASN A 844 5.15 27.02 -26.27
N ILE A 845 5.71 27.55 -25.17
CA ILE A 845 5.44 28.95 -24.75
C ILE A 845 6.12 29.94 -25.72
N ALA A 846 7.37 29.67 -26.06
CA ALA A 846 8.06 30.52 -27.05
C ALA A 846 7.36 30.46 -28.41
N LEU A 847 6.92 29.29 -28.86
CA LEU A 847 6.18 29.12 -30.10
C LEU A 847 4.83 29.83 -30.07
N LEU A 848 4.11 29.78 -28.94
CA LEU A 848 2.83 30.51 -28.79
C LEU A 848 3.06 32.04 -28.85
N ASN A 849 4.05 32.54 -28.11
CA ASN A 849 4.38 33.97 -28.14
C ASN A 849 4.80 34.43 -29.57
N LYS A 850 5.58 33.61 -30.28
CA LYS A 850 5.93 33.87 -31.67
C LYS A 850 4.69 33.93 -32.58
N ALA A 851 3.77 33.00 -32.44
CA ALA A 851 2.50 32.98 -33.16
C ALA A 851 1.65 34.22 -32.88
N ILE A 852 1.62 34.68 -31.62
CA ILE A 852 0.94 35.91 -31.22
C ILE A 852 1.60 37.13 -31.93
N CYS A 853 2.95 37.20 -31.92
CA CYS A 853 3.67 38.29 -32.61
C CYS A 853 3.35 38.32 -34.12
N HIS A 854 3.42 37.18 -34.81
CA HIS A 854 3.06 37.09 -36.23
C HIS A 854 1.61 37.53 -36.47
N LEU A 855 0.68 37.18 -35.58
CA LEU A 855 -0.71 37.64 -35.70
C LEU A 855 -0.84 39.16 -35.51
N GLN A 856 -0.08 39.78 -34.60
CA GLN A 856 -0.07 41.23 -34.39
C GLN A 856 0.58 42.00 -35.54
N LEU A 857 1.54 41.37 -36.22
CA LEU A 857 2.21 41.89 -37.42
C LEU A 857 1.39 41.64 -38.71
N GLU A 858 0.18 41.07 -38.60
CA GLU A 858 -0.66 40.66 -39.73
C GLU A 858 0.01 39.64 -40.67
N GLN A 859 1.03 38.94 -40.18
CA GLN A 859 1.71 37.85 -40.91
C GLN A 859 0.91 36.54 -40.72
N LEU A 860 -0.27 36.51 -41.39
CA LEU A 860 -1.29 35.49 -41.14
C LEU A 860 -0.88 34.08 -41.56
N ASP A 861 0.02 33.95 -42.55
CA ASP A 861 0.49 32.65 -43.02
C ASP A 861 1.50 32.03 -42.04
N GLU A 862 2.43 32.82 -41.54
CA GLU A 862 3.41 32.45 -40.53
C GLU A 862 2.72 32.11 -39.19
N ALA A 863 1.78 32.97 -38.77
CA ALA A 863 0.96 32.69 -37.58
C ALA A 863 0.20 31.38 -37.70
N ALA A 864 -0.40 31.08 -38.87
CA ALA A 864 -1.12 29.84 -39.08
C ALA A 864 -0.25 28.61 -38.99
N VAL A 865 0.99 28.66 -39.47
CA VAL A 865 1.97 27.56 -39.34
C VAL A 865 2.30 27.30 -37.88
N ASP A 866 2.58 28.37 -37.12
CA ASP A 866 2.95 28.25 -35.68
C ASP A 866 1.77 27.71 -34.84
N TYR A 867 0.57 28.26 -35.00
CA TYR A 867 -0.62 27.79 -34.28
C TYR A 867 -1.02 26.37 -34.68
N LYS A 868 -0.85 25.97 -35.95
CA LYS A 868 -1.08 24.59 -36.39
C LYS A 868 -0.11 23.64 -35.69
N THR A 869 1.17 23.98 -35.65
CA THR A 869 2.19 23.21 -34.95
C THR A 869 1.85 23.09 -33.47
N LEU A 870 1.35 24.14 -32.82
CA LEU A 870 0.89 24.09 -31.44
C LEU A 870 -0.34 23.20 -31.27
N SER A 871 -1.30 23.22 -32.19
CA SER A 871 -2.49 22.37 -32.11
C SER A 871 -2.17 20.87 -32.20
N GLU A 872 -1.09 20.53 -32.91
CA GLU A 872 -0.59 19.14 -32.99
C GLU A 872 0.14 18.70 -31.70
N ARG A 873 0.68 19.64 -30.91
CA ARG A 873 1.46 19.37 -29.68
C ARG A 873 0.64 19.48 -28.41
N ILE A 874 -0.36 20.35 -28.39
CA ILE A 874 -1.16 20.66 -27.21
C ILE A 874 -2.64 20.40 -27.51
N GLU A 875 -3.16 19.29 -27.04
CA GLU A 875 -4.60 19.04 -27.11
C GLU A 875 -5.38 20.00 -26.20
N ASN A 876 -6.49 20.56 -26.70
CA ASN A 876 -7.43 21.37 -25.93
C ASN A 876 -6.85 22.69 -25.35
N SER A 877 -6.05 23.42 -26.09
CA SER A 877 -5.57 24.76 -25.70
C SER A 877 -6.52 25.86 -26.20
N HIS A 878 -7.19 26.55 -25.25
CA HIS A 878 -8.04 27.70 -25.62
C HIS A 878 -7.28 28.82 -26.32
N ALA A 879 -6.01 29.11 -25.95
CA ALA A 879 -5.18 30.11 -26.59
C ALA A 879 -4.89 29.77 -28.06
N VAL A 880 -4.69 28.49 -28.38
CA VAL A 880 -4.48 28.02 -29.77
C VAL A 880 -5.76 28.17 -30.58
N HIS A 881 -6.91 27.77 -30.04
CA HIS A 881 -8.19 27.95 -30.72
C HIS A 881 -8.54 29.42 -30.94
N TYR A 882 -8.24 30.29 -29.97
CA TYR A 882 -8.41 31.73 -30.16
C TYR A 882 -7.57 32.25 -31.33
N GLY A 883 -6.28 31.94 -31.38
CA GLY A 883 -5.40 32.37 -32.46
C GLY A 883 -5.82 31.86 -33.85
N LEU A 884 -6.18 30.58 -33.94
CA LEU A 884 -6.70 29.99 -35.19
C LEU A 884 -8.02 30.65 -35.63
N ALA A 885 -8.89 31.00 -34.69
CA ALA A 885 -10.14 31.69 -34.97
C ALA A 885 -9.91 33.11 -35.50
N GLU A 886 -9.02 33.88 -34.86
CA GLU A 886 -8.66 35.22 -35.28
C GLU A 886 -8.02 35.21 -36.69
N ILE A 887 -7.13 34.25 -36.98
CA ILE A 887 -6.54 34.10 -38.33
C ILE A 887 -7.62 33.78 -39.38
N ALA A 888 -8.50 32.83 -39.06
CA ALA A 888 -9.59 32.47 -39.99
C ALA A 888 -10.54 33.64 -40.22
N HIS A 889 -10.84 34.42 -39.18
CA HIS A 889 -11.68 35.61 -39.26
C HIS A 889 -11.03 36.69 -40.14
N GLN A 890 -9.74 37.01 -39.93
CA GLN A 890 -9.01 37.98 -40.73
C GLN A 890 -8.83 37.57 -42.20
N LYS A 891 -8.77 36.24 -42.45
CA LYS A 891 -8.75 35.67 -43.81
C LYS A 891 -10.16 35.56 -44.44
N ASN A 892 -11.19 36.06 -43.78
CA ASN A 892 -12.61 35.94 -44.19
C ASN A 892 -13.09 34.48 -44.34
N ASN A 893 -12.49 33.52 -43.65
CA ASN A 893 -12.97 32.14 -43.61
C ASN A 893 -13.94 31.97 -42.43
N THR A 894 -15.19 32.42 -42.64
CA THR A 894 -16.23 32.47 -41.60
C THR A 894 -16.51 31.09 -40.99
N ALA A 895 -16.53 30.01 -41.78
CA ALA A 895 -16.84 28.67 -41.29
C ALA A 895 -15.77 28.14 -40.29
N GLU A 896 -14.50 28.37 -40.59
CA GLU A 896 -13.38 27.95 -39.75
C GLU A 896 -13.25 28.84 -38.50
N ALA A 897 -13.51 30.15 -38.65
CA ALA A 897 -13.57 31.07 -37.50
C ALA A 897 -14.65 30.65 -36.49
N ILE A 898 -15.86 30.37 -36.95
CA ILE A 898 -16.97 29.89 -36.09
C ILE A 898 -16.54 28.62 -35.35
N LYS A 899 -16.02 27.63 -36.07
CA LYS A 899 -15.58 26.35 -35.47
C LYS A 899 -14.59 26.57 -34.32
N HIS A 900 -13.56 27.39 -34.55
CA HIS A 900 -12.52 27.60 -33.54
C HIS A 900 -12.97 28.53 -32.42
N TYR A 901 -13.85 29.50 -32.63
CA TYR A 901 -14.45 30.28 -31.56
C TYR A 901 -15.39 29.44 -30.68
N GLU A 902 -16.14 28.48 -31.24
CA GLU A 902 -16.95 27.54 -30.49
C GLU A 902 -16.06 26.66 -29.59
N SER A 903 -15.00 26.07 -30.14
CA SER A 903 -14.02 25.30 -29.37
C SER A 903 -13.37 26.12 -28.25
N TYR A 904 -13.05 27.39 -28.53
CA TYR A 904 -12.54 28.30 -27.49
C TYR A 904 -13.53 28.46 -26.35
N LEU A 905 -14.81 28.77 -26.64
CA LEU A 905 -15.83 29.00 -25.61
C LEU A 905 -16.16 27.74 -24.77
N GLU A 906 -15.96 26.55 -25.35
CA GLU A 906 -16.13 25.28 -24.67
C GLU A 906 -15.02 25.04 -23.63
N ILE A 907 -13.77 25.40 -23.95
CA ILE A 907 -12.57 25.08 -23.18
C ILE A 907 -12.14 26.24 -22.27
N ALA A 908 -12.33 27.50 -22.71
CA ALA A 908 -11.82 28.68 -22.02
C ALA A 908 -12.54 28.94 -20.66
N PRO A 909 -11.82 29.29 -19.59
CA PRO A 909 -12.43 29.80 -18.40
C PRO A 909 -13.25 31.05 -18.62
N LYS A 910 -14.44 31.16 -18.05
CA LYS A 910 -15.34 32.32 -18.27
C LYS A 910 -14.75 33.68 -17.84
N GLY A 911 -13.66 33.67 -17.08
CA GLY A 911 -12.94 34.85 -16.60
C GLY A 911 -11.79 35.32 -17.50
N THR A 912 -11.55 34.70 -18.67
CA THR A 912 -10.53 35.16 -19.59
C THR A 912 -10.95 36.47 -20.24
N SER A 913 -9.98 37.39 -20.48
CA SER A 913 -10.21 38.74 -21.01
C SER A 913 -10.93 38.72 -22.35
N GLU A 914 -10.67 37.72 -23.20
CA GLU A 914 -11.19 37.56 -24.54
C GLU A 914 -12.58 36.93 -24.61
N PHE A 915 -13.04 36.28 -23.52
CA PHE A 915 -14.26 35.44 -23.50
C PHE A 915 -15.50 36.26 -23.96
N GLY A 916 -15.64 37.47 -23.44
CA GLY A 916 -16.74 38.39 -23.82
C GLY A 916 -16.68 38.79 -25.27
N LYS A 917 -15.50 39.17 -25.76
CA LYS A 917 -15.23 39.55 -27.18
C LYS A 917 -15.57 38.39 -28.11
N VAL A 918 -15.02 37.20 -27.84
CA VAL A 918 -15.25 35.99 -28.64
C VAL A 918 -16.72 35.65 -28.74
N LYS A 919 -17.46 35.72 -27.61
CA LYS A 919 -18.90 35.46 -27.62
C LYS A 919 -19.68 36.42 -28.48
N ALA A 920 -19.31 37.72 -28.49
CA ALA A 920 -19.94 38.76 -29.32
C ALA A 920 -19.59 38.55 -30.79
N THR A 921 -18.31 38.30 -31.13
CA THR A 921 -17.84 38.05 -32.49
C THR A 921 -18.49 36.80 -33.09
N LEU A 922 -18.59 35.73 -32.34
CA LEU A 922 -19.24 34.49 -32.80
C LEU A 922 -20.74 34.72 -33.08
N ALA A 923 -21.42 35.51 -32.25
CA ALA A 923 -22.83 35.84 -32.48
C ALA A 923 -23.02 36.64 -33.77
N ALA A 924 -22.11 37.59 -34.09
CA ALA A 924 -22.13 38.36 -35.35
C ALA A 924 -21.90 37.47 -36.57
N LEU A 925 -20.85 36.59 -36.52
CA LEU A 925 -20.52 35.67 -37.63
C LEU A 925 -21.59 34.63 -37.94
N LYS A 926 -22.46 34.30 -37.02
CA LYS A 926 -23.58 33.37 -37.22
C LYS A 926 -24.81 34.05 -37.85
N VAL A 927 -24.85 35.36 -37.87
CA VAL A 927 -25.95 36.14 -38.48
C VAL A 927 -25.65 36.51 -39.91
N GLU A 928 -24.35 36.67 -40.25
CA GLU A 928 -23.87 36.80 -41.63
C GLU A 928 -23.90 35.43 -42.35
#